data_0acd0ed8627a95cf603c109289ce2480
#
_entry.id   0acd0ed8627a95cf603c109289ce2480
#
_cell.length_a   1.000
_cell.length_b   1.000
_cell.length_c   1.000
_cell.angle_alpha   90.00
_cell.angle_beta   90.00
_cell.angle_gamma   90.00
#
_symmetry.space_group_name_H-M   'P 1'
#
loop_
_entity.id
_entity.type
_entity.pdbx_description
1 polymer ?
#
loop_
_entity_poly.entity_id
_entity_poly.type
_entity_poly.pdbx_seq_one_letter_code
_entity_poly.pdbx_strand_id
1 'polypeptide(L)'
;MGETRFSKLAGPILGSGRALFGGRLFERLRHVLWAGLLSLAMFATYLLEPADQFLWLIQSRIADRSPSGDIVFVASDEALNDPKNPQRRYELAAALDELDRQGAGKVFLDITFAESSDPRADERLAQSIADLGPRITLVDRIVEGTAVEEVRHATSPAIAGPVNRVVSDQTDRNWLGFAWKLQHVYDVGGRPMRSFSSAISGIELENNSRFSVDYGFAHSEIAVIPITALSEGISSVEKLPVETTGKTVIVGHSGLVPGSQQRIPRKIDAAASYVDIYGGETLKAGKTGLVRGPAVLALFAALLLIALTLGTSRKRRWIAYSGIAVLAPVILLATAKVGLRIELSYALGFLAVYAALRSRMRWKRRVEMVNLETGLPKLRALEARLLRDSIGNGHIVIAKIQNYERVLKTLRSDEKGSYVLKLVDRLRAADPHLAVYSEGHHLGWYVASDETDAVVEHLEGLRAIFAAPVQVGGFSVDVGITFGIASIEGDPPARLAAAVAAAEETSEAHNPIAIAETGSQSDLLWDISLRARIDEAMEAGEIYCVYQPQIDLNSKSIVGVEALVRWHDPARGFISPMHFIQQCEKAGRMEHLTRYVLQSACSAGQLLHFRGRKISMAVNISATLLGDMRIAGIVRNALQATRFDPRSLVLEITETARISDHTVAASIIEELKAIGVKISMDDFGIGSSSYEAFYELPFDELKIDRLFVTNMARDPKARAIVASIAAMGREARITVVAEGLENPQDIGLLEEIGCEQVQGFAFSRPVSLSNLLELKDFGKNRAAANMV
;
A
#
# COMPACT_ATOMS: atom_id res chain seq x y z
N MET A 1 13.13 -13.07 -10.24
CA MET A 1 13.59 -14.30 -9.50
C MET A 1 14.43 -13.94 -8.26
N GLY A 2 14.09 -12.86 -7.50
CA GLY A 2 14.87 -12.32 -6.38
C GLY A 2 14.13 -12.17 -5.04
N GLU A 3 12.81 -12.34 -5.01
CA GLU A 3 12.01 -12.00 -3.80
C GLU A 3 11.70 -13.18 -2.84
N THR A 4 12.02 -14.41 -3.19
CA THR A 4 11.53 -15.58 -2.46
C THR A 4 12.47 -16.14 -1.38
N ARG A 5 13.70 -15.67 -1.25
CA ARG A 5 14.63 -16.20 -0.23
C ARG A 5 14.66 -15.42 1.09
N PHE A 6 14.38 -14.11 1.08
CA PHE A 6 14.38 -13.31 2.31
C PHE A 6 13.10 -13.46 3.16
N SER A 7 11.96 -13.81 2.54
CA SER A 7 10.70 -13.99 3.28
C SER A 7 10.65 -15.29 4.10
N LYS A 8 11.39 -16.32 3.71
CA LYS A 8 11.41 -17.62 4.41
C LYS A 8 12.29 -17.65 5.65
N LEU A 9 13.31 -16.80 5.75
CA LEU A 9 14.18 -16.72 6.94
C LEU A 9 13.65 -15.80 8.05
N ALA A 10 12.80 -14.83 7.72
CA ALA A 10 12.21 -13.91 8.69
C ALA A 10 10.87 -14.39 9.30
N GLY A 11 10.25 -15.42 8.72
CA GLY A 11 8.92 -15.91 9.11
C GLY A 11 8.81 -16.40 10.57
N PRO A 12 9.71 -17.28 11.07
CA PRO A 12 9.60 -17.85 12.42
C PRO A 12 9.90 -16.84 13.54
N ILE A 13 10.84 -15.90 13.30
CA ILE A 13 11.22 -14.88 14.31
C ILE A 13 10.14 -13.80 14.43
N LEU A 14 9.42 -13.51 13.34
CA LEU A 14 8.35 -12.51 13.31
C LEU A 14 7.03 -13.01 13.92
N GLY A 15 6.78 -14.32 13.90
CA GLY A 15 5.59 -14.93 14.48
C GLY A 15 5.60 -14.95 16.01
N SER A 16 6.73 -15.30 16.61
CA SER A 16 6.89 -15.36 18.09
C SER A 16 6.87 -13.97 18.76
N GLY A 17 7.38 -12.94 18.08
CA GLY A 17 7.36 -11.55 18.58
C GLY A 17 5.96 -10.91 18.61
N ARG A 18 5.04 -11.34 17.75
CA ARG A 18 3.64 -10.87 17.76
C ARG A 18 2.87 -11.33 19.00
N ALA A 19 3.12 -12.54 19.44
CA ALA A 19 2.47 -13.11 20.63
C ALA A 19 3.00 -12.47 21.94
N LEU A 20 4.30 -12.11 21.98
CA LEU A 20 4.94 -11.55 23.17
C LEU A 20 4.66 -10.07 23.44
N PHE A 21 4.47 -9.24 22.41
CA PHE A 21 4.44 -7.77 22.55
C PHE A 21 3.15 -7.07 22.08
N GLY A 22 2.08 -7.77 21.81
CA GLY A 22 0.88 -7.16 21.24
C GLY A 22 1.16 -6.50 19.87
N GLY A 23 0.42 -6.82 18.83
CA GLY A 23 0.75 -6.50 17.43
C GLY A 23 1.12 -5.05 17.11
N ARG A 24 0.61 -4.06 17.89
CA ARG A 24 0.92 -2.62 17.68
C ARG A 24 2.29 -2.21 18.22
N LEU A 25 2.75 -2.81 19.31
CA LEU A 25 4.08 -2.51 19.87
C LEU A 25 5.15 -3.15 19.00
N PHE A 26 4.95 -4.41 18.61
CA PHE A 26 5.86 -5.12 17.69
C PHE A 26 6.09 -4.36 16.38
N GLU A 27 5.04 -3.82 15.79
CA GLU A 27 5.14 -3.00 14.58
C GLU A 27 6.00 -1.74 14.79
N ARG A 28 5.88 -1.07 15.93
CA ARG A 28 6.68 0.11 16.26
C ARG A 28 8.15 -0.25 16.47
N LEU A 29 8.42 -1.35 17.16
CA LEU A 29 9.76 -1.86 17.36
C LEU A 29 10.45 -2.21 16.03
N ARG A 30 9.71 -2.82 15.11
CA ARG A 30 10.20 -3.08 13.74
C ARG A 30 10.59 -1.79 13.00
N HIS A 31 9.81 -0.70 13.16
CA HIS A 31 10.17 0.59 12.55
C HIS A 31 11.41 1.22 13.21
N VAL A 32 11.62 1.05 14.51
CA VAL A 32 12.87 1.47 15.18
C VAL A 32 14.05 0.71 14.61
N LEU A 33 13.92 -0.61 14.45
CA LEU A 33 14.97 -1.44 13.86
C LEU A 33 15.35 -0.99 12.45
N TRP A 34 14.34 -0.81 11.56
CA TRP A 34 14.60 -0.37 10.19
C TRP A 34 15.18 1.04 10.12
N ALA A 35 14.70 1.96 10.95
CA ALA A 35 15.25 3.30 11.02
C ALA A 35 16.70 3.28 11.53
N GLY A 36 17.03 2.45 12.51
CA GLY A 36 18.38 2.27 13.02
C GLY A 36 19.34 1.69 11.98
N LEU A 37 18.92 0.62 11.29
CA LEU A 37 19.71 0.01 10.22
C LEU A 37 19.98 1.00 9.07
N LEU A 38 18.96 1.76 8.66
CA LEU A 38 19.15 2.76 7.61
C LEU A 38 20.07 3.90 8.04
N SER A 39 19.94 4.39 9.28
CA SER A 39 20.82 5.42 9.81
C SER A 39 22.25 4.92 9.95
N LEU A 40 22.46 3.66 10.32
CA LEU A 40 23.79 3.05 10.37
C LEU A 40 24.41 2.90 8.97
N ALA A 41 23.60 2.57 7.96
CA ALA A 41 24.04 2.54 6.57
C ALA A 41 24.43 3.94 6.07
N MET A 42 23.68 4.99 6.44
CA MET A 42 24.02 6.38 6.15
C MET A 42 25.33 6.79 6.82
N PHE A 43 25.61 6.28 8.04
CA PHE A 43 26.89 6.49 8.72
C PHE A 43 28.05 5.81 7.97
N ALA A 44 27.88 4.55 7.58
CA ALA A 44 28.92 3.80 6.86
C ALA A 44 29.26 4.43 5.48
N THR A 45 28.32 5.15 4.87
CA THR A 45 28.51 5.85 3.59
C THR A 45 28.84 7.33 3.73
N TYR A 46 28.99 7.85 4.95
CA TYR A 46 29.20 9.28 5.24
C TYR A 46 28.15 10.22 4.63
N LEU A 47 26.95 9.70 4.32
CA LEU A 47 25.90 10.45 3.60
C LEU A 47 25.42 11.70 4.35
N LEU A 48 25.45 11.70 5.67
CA LEU A 48 25.01 12.81 6.52
C LEU A 48 26.16 13.67 7.04
N GLU A 49 27.39 13.42 6.63
CA GLU A 49 28.56 14.24 7.05
C GLU A 49 28.39 15.74 6.72
N PRO A 50 27.85 16.15 5.54
CA PRO A 50 27.60 17.56 5.28
C PRO A 50 26.65 18.22 6.30
N ALA A 51 25.67 17.46 6.80
CA ALA A 51 24.75 17.94 7.83
C ALA A 51 25.45 18.10 9.19
N ASP A 52 26.35 17.19 9.56
CA ASP A 52 27.18 17.35 10.78
C ASP A 52 28.10 18.55 10.67
N GLN A 53 28.74 18.79 9.53
CA GLN A 53 29.55 19.98 9.30
C GLN A 53 28.74 21.27 9.45
N PHE A 54 27.51 21.29 8.97
CA PHE A 54 26.61 22.43 9.20
C PHE A 54 26.27 22.60 10.69
N LEU A 55 26.01 21.53 11.41
CA LEU A 55 25.77 21.59 12.87
C LEU A 55 27.03 22.06 13.62
N TRP A 56 28.22 21.64 13.21
CA TRP A 56 29.50 22.10 13.77
C TRP A 56 29.74 23.59 13.49
N LEU A 57 29.33 24.10 12.33
CA LEU A 57 29.34 25.52 12.04
C LEU A 57 28.48 26.30 13.04
N ILE A 58 27.23 25.80 13.33
CA ILE A 58 26.35 26.38 14.33
C ILE A 58 27.01 26.34 15.73
N GLN A 59 27.56 25.16 16.12
CA GLN A 59 28.28 25.04 17.41
C GLN A 59 29.42 26.06 17.55
N SER A 60 30.24 26.21 16.51
CA SER A 60 31.37 27.12 16.50
C SER A 60 30.98 28.61 16.61
N ARG A 61 29.81 28.97 16.06
CA ARG A 61 29.26 30.33 16.15
C ARG A 61 28.65 30.65 17.52
N ILE A 62 28.05 29.66 18.19
CA ILE A 62 27.41 29.80 19.50
C ILE A 62 28.46 29.73 20.62
N ALA A 63 29.51 28.94 20.43
CA ALA A 63 30.62 28.86 21.38
C ALA A 63 31.37 30.19 21.39
N ASP A 64 31.60 30.71 22.59
CA ASP A 64 32.38 31.95 22.80
C ASP A 64 33.30 31.69 23.97
N ARG A 65 34.47 31.13 23.65
CA ARG A 65 35.50 30.76 24.63
C ARG A 65 36.72 31.59 24.42
N SER A 66 37.36 32.04 25.50
CA SER A 66 38.63 32.76 25.45
C SER A 66 39.76 31.78 25.06
N PRO A 67 40.65 32.15 24.13
CA PRO A 67 41.89 31.43 23.85
C PRO A 67 42.83 31.46 25.04
N SER A 68 43.89 30.69 25.00
CA SER A 68 44.92 30.62 26.09
C SER A 68 45.57 31.95 26.40
N GLY A 69 45.63 32.86 25.46
CA GLY A 69 46.34 34.11 25.53
C GLY A 69 47.86 33.98 25.34
N ASP A 70 48.36 32.75 25.12
CA ASP A 70 49.79 32.46 24.93
C ASP A 70 50.25 32.60 23.48
N ILE A 71 49.32 32.74 22.55
CA ILE A 71 49.59 32.80 21.10
C ILE A 71 49.38 34.20 20.60
N VAL A 72 50.40 34.74 19.90
CA VAL A 72 50.34 36.03 19.23
C VAL A 72 50.58 35.82 17.75
N PHE A 73 49.71 36.40 16.93
CA PHE A 73 49.82 36.36 15.48
C PHE A 73 50.40 37.68 14.95
N VAL A 74 51.57 37.60 14.29
CA VAL A 74 52.20 38.72 13.57
C VAL A 74 51.79 38.62 12.11
N ALA A 75 50.91 39.55 11.68
CA ALA A 75 50.30 39.52 10.37
C ALA A 75 50.93 40.53 9.42
N SER A 76 51.18 40.10 8.18
CA SER A 76 51.60 41.00 7.10
C SER A 76 50.49 41.06 6.05
N ASP A 77 50.10 42.27 5.65
CA ASP A 77 49.13 42.50 4.57
C ASP A 77 49.78 42.43 3.19
N GLU A 78 51.11 42.31 3.15
CA GLU A 78 51.85 42.20 1.91
C GLU A 78 52.64 40.87 1.84
N ALA A 79 52.91 40.41 0.60
CA ALA A 79 53.62 39.15 0.38
C ALA A 79 55.10 39.28 0.76
N LEU A 80 55.44 38.72 1.92
CA LEU A 80 56.85 38.77 2.46
C LEU A 80 57.81 37.88 1.69
N ASN A 81 57.30 36.88 0.97
CA ASN A 81 58.08 35.96 0.17
C ASN A 81 58.22 36.38 -1.30
N ASP A 82 57.77 37.58 -1.70
CA ASP A 82 57.83 38.05 -3.09
C ASP A 82 59.29 38.20 -3.51
N PRO A 83 59.81 37.39 -4.46
CA PRO A 83 61.19 37.47 -4.90
C PRO A 83 61.52 38.77 -5.67
N LYS A 84 60.49 39.47 -6.16
CA LYS A 84 60.58 40.72 -6.90
C LYS A 84 60.73 41.93 -5.97
N ASN A 85 60.46 41.75 -4.66
CA ASN A 85 60.56 42.84 -3.68
C ASN A 85 61.46 42.41 -2.51
N PRO A 86 62.76 42.52 -2.63
CA PRO A 86 63.72 42.13 -1.56
C PRO A 86 63.52 42.93 -0.29
N GLN A 87 62.98 44.15 -0.34
CA GLN A 87 62.71 44.96 0.87
C GLN A 87 61.85 44.24 1.89
N ARG A 88 60.94 43.37 1.46
CA ARG A 88 60.09 42.58 2.32
C ARG A 88 60.85 41.56 3.18
N ARG A 89 62.01 41.08 2.69
CA ARG A 89 62.91 40.21 3.45
C ARG A 89 63.68 40.97 4.55
N TYR A 90 64.09 42.22 4.28
CA TYR A 90 64.59 43.09 5.29
C TYR A 90 63.57 43.44 6.35
N GLU A 91 62.34 43.75 6.02
CA GLU A 91 61.27 44.00 6.97
C GLU A 91 61.02 42.80 7.88
N LEU A 92 60.95 41.58 7.29
CA LEU A 92 60.80 40.37 8.08
C LEU A 92 62.07 40.12 9.00
N ALA A 93 63.24 40.28 8.48
CA ALA A 93 64.44 40.14 9.26
C ALA A 93 64.45 41.11 10.46
N ALA A 94 64.05 42.37 10.25
CA ALA A 94 63.97 43.36 11.32
C ALA A 94 62.92 42.98 12.38
N ALA A 95 61.80 42.44 11.93
CA ALA A 95 60.74 41.96 12.81
C ALA A 95 61.18 40.73 13.65
N LEU A 96 61.89 39.80 13.04
CA LEU A 96 62.49 38.64 13.76
C LEU A 96 63.54 39.09 14.80
N ASP A 97 64.37 40.02 14.46
CA ASP A 97 65.36 40.60 15.41
C ASP A 97 64.68 41.27 16.60
N GLU A 98 63.57 41.96 16.33
CA GLU A 98 62.79 42.60 17.40
C GLU A 98 62.11 41.58 18.33
N LEU A 99 61.57 40.48 17.75
CA LEU A 99 61.01 39.36 18.52
C LEU A 99 62.10 38.68 19.41
N ASP A 100 63.30 38.56 18.90
CA ASP A 100 64.41 38.03 19.67
C ASP A 100 64.71 38.94 20.83
N ARG A 101 64.86 40.25 20.59
CA ARG A 101 65.13 41.29 21.59
C ARG A 101 64.07 41.35 22.68
N GLN A 102 62.77 41.14 22.31
CA GLN A 102 61.70 41.10 23.27
C GLN A 102 61.57 39.75 24.04
N GLY A 103 62.39 38.77 23.72
CA GLY A 103 62.42 37.51 24.40
C GLY A 103 61.21 36.64 24.10
N ALA A 104 60.79 36.60 22.84
CA ALA A 104 59.72 35.71 22.38
C ALA A 104 60.09 34.25 22.71
N GLY A 105 59.08 33.45 23.18
CA GLY A 105 59.33 32.07 23.66
C GLY A 105 59.63 31.11 22.49
N LYS A 106 58.64 30.96 21.58
CA LYS A 106 58.76 30.21 20.33
C LYS A 106 58.30 31.09 19.18
N VAL A 107 59.02 31.08 18.07
CA VAL A 107 58.63 31.79 16.86
C VAL A 107 58.40 30.78 15.75
N PHE A 108 57.21 30.77 15.16
CA PHE A 108 56.84 29.99 13.99
C PHE A 108 56.73 30.89 12.76
N LEU A 109 57.48 30.56 11.72
CA LEU A 109 57.49 31.32 10.48
C LEU A 109 56.63 30.55 9.45
N ASP A 110 55.38 30.95 9.30
CA ASP A 110 54.41 30.38 8.36
C ASP A 110 54.44 31.09 7.00
N ILE A 111 55.67 31.22 6.50
CA ILE A 111 55.96 31.80 5.20
C ILE A 111 57.07 30.97 4.57
N THR A 112 56.89 30.55 3.30
CA THR A 112 57.87 29.74 2.58
C THR A 112 58.63 30.57 1.55
N PHE A 113 59.95 30.45 1.51
CA PHE A 113 60.87 31.13 0.59
C PHE A 113 61.45 30.10 -0.37
N ALA A 114 60.71 29.71 -1.38
CA ALA A 114 61.13 28.72 -2.38
C ALA A 114 62.13 29.28 -3.39
N GLU A 115 62.01 30.56 -3.74
CA GLU A 115 62.84 31.24 -4.70
C GLU A 115 63.80 32.25 -4.03
N SER A 116 65.00 32.36 -4.55
CA SER A 116 65.98 33.41 -4.14
C SER A 116 65.52 34.79 -4.67
N SER A 117 65.74 35.81 -3.91
CA SER A 117 65.50 37.21 -4.30
C SER A 117 66.83 37.92 -4.53
N ASP A 118 67.17 38.93 -3.71
CA ASP A 118 68.49 39.55 -3.68
C ASP A 118 69.36 38.76 -2.69
N PRO A 119 70.66 38.39 -3.05
CA PRO A 119 71.51 37.60 -2.18
C PRO A 119 71.76 38.25 -0.81
N ARG A 120 71.86 39.60 -0.75
CA ARG A 120 72.01 40.32 0.49
C ARG A 120 70.77 40.30 1.38
N ALA A 121 69.63 40.39 0.81
CA ALA A 121 68.34 40.26 1.51
C ALA A 121 68.16 38.86 2.04
N ASP A 122 68.48 37.84 1.24
CA ASP A 122 68.44 36.44 1.61
C ASP A 122 69.40 36.11 2.77
N GLU A 123 70.65 36.59 2.67
CA GLU A 123 71.62 36.42 3.72
C GLU A 123 71.23 37.12 5.03
N ARG A 124 70.67 38.32 4.94
CA ARG A 124 70.18 39.08 6.10
C ARG A 124 69.02 38.32 6.81
N LEU A 125 68.07 37.79 6.05
CA LEU A 125 67.03 36.99 6.61
C LEU A 125 67.55 35.68 7.24
N ALA A 126 68.46 35.01 6.56
CA ALA A 126 69.07 33.78 7.07
C ALA A 126 69.84 34.03 8.40
N GLN A 127 70.48 35.19 8.53
CA GLN A 127 71.13 35.56 9.76
C GLN A 127 70.17 35.76 10.94
N SER A 128 69.04 36.49 10.71
CA SER A 128 68.05 36.70 11.77
C SER A 128 67.32 35.39 12.15
N ILE A 129 67.16 34.45 11.19
CA ILE A 129 66.67 33.10 11.48
C ILE A 129 67.71 32.34 12.35
N ALA A 130 68.95 32.42 12.02
CA ALA A 130 70.01 31.73 12.79
C ALA A 130 70.19 32.30 14.21
N ASP A 131 70.05 33.62 14.41
CA ASP A 131 70.19 34.29 15.71
C ASP A 131 69.08 33.86 16.71
N LEU A 132 67.88 33.59 16.24
CA LEU A 132 66.80 32.99 17.03
C LEU A 132 67.08 31.53 17.44
N GLY A 133 67.95 30.83 16.69
CA GLY A 133 68.39 29.46 16.98
C GLY A 133 67.30 28.46 17.19
N PRO A 134 67.25 27.70 18.31
CA PRO A 134 66.29 26.64 18.52
C PRO A 134 64.81 27.17 18.77
N ARG A 135 64.66 28.46 19.00
CA ARG A 135 63.32 29.08 19.24
C ARG A 135 62.54 29.30 17.97
N ILE A 136 63.21 29.36 16.80
CA ILE A 136 62.51 29.49 15.53
C ILE A 136 62.20 28.11 14.91
N THR A 137 60.97 27.99 14.29
CA THR A 137 60.58 26.82 13.58
C THR A 137 59.93 27.26 12.25
N LEU A 138 60.40 26.70 11.15
CA LEU A 138 59.81 26.97 9.81
C LEU A 138 58.61 26.04 9.55
N VAL A 139 57.61 26.61 8.92
CA VAL A 139 56.39 25.87 8.52
C VAL A 139 56.45 25.55 7.03
N ASP A 140 56.56 24.29 6.70
CA ASP A 140 56.49 23.79 5.34
C ASP A 140 55.02 23.42 5.00
N ARG A 141 54.56 23.65 3.76
CA ARG A 141 53.21 23.36 3.37
C ARG A 141 53.13 22.07 2.55
N ILE A 142 52.25 21.20 2.96
CA ILE A 142 51.89 19.95 2.26
C ILE A 142 50.75 20.24 1.31
N VAL A 143 50.80 19.63 0.14
CA VAL A 143 49.66 19.52 -0.78
C VAL A 143 49.43 18.03 -1.07
N GLU A 144 48.25 17.53 -0.87
CA GLU A 144 47.90 16.13 -1.15
C GLU A 144 48.27 15.74 -2.59
N GLY A 145 49.21 14.82 -2.72
CA GLY A 145 49.56 14.12 -3.95
C GLY A 145 49.09 12.67 -3.90
N THR A 146 48.99 12.04 -5.03
CA THR A 146 48.25 10.80 -5.31
C THR A 146 48.76 9.53 -4.57
N ALA A 147 49.79 9.50 -3.79
CA ALA A 147 50.24 8.33 -3.02
C ALA A 147 51.16 8.60 -1.83
N VAL A 148 51.86 9.72 -1.80
CA VAL A 148 52.80 10.13 -0.70
C VAL A 148 52.65 11.63 -0.53
N GLU A 149 52.49 12.08 0.72
CA GLU A 149 52.49 13.51 1.05
C GLU A 149 53.84 14.10 0.65
N GLU A 150 53.85 15.02 -0.33
CA GLU A 150 55.06 15.72 -0.77
C GLU A 150 55.04 17.17 -0.31
N VAL A 151 56.13 17.64 0.25
CA VAL A 151 56.31 19.06 0.55
C VAL A 151 56.49 19.81 -0.78
N ARG A 152 55.47 20.55 -1.21
CA ARG A 152 55.54 21.36 -2.42
C ARG A 152 56.14 22.76 -2.19
N HIS A 153 56.07 23.29 -0.98
CA HIS A 153 56.53 24.61 -0.64
C HIS A 153 57.36 24.54 0.64
N ALA A 154 58.66 24.37 0.51
CA ALA A 154 59.64 24.46 1.58
C ALA A 154 60.55 25.67 1.37
N THR A 155 60.97 26.25 2.47
CA THR A 155 61.97 27.31 2.43
C THR A 155 63.32 26.73 1.96
N SER A 156 63.94 27.41 1.01
CA SER A 156 65.27 27.04 0.48
C SER A 156 66.27 26.78 1.60
N PRO A 157 67.06 25.72 1.55
CA PRO A 157 68.08 25.43 2.53
C PRO A 157 69.14 26.59 2.77
N ALA A 158 69.31 27.38 1.69
CA ALA A 158 70.22 28.54 1.77
C ALA A 158 69.70 29.65 2.71
N ILE A 159 68.43 29.78 2.89
CA ILE A 159 67.81 30.77 3.80
C ILE A 159 67.47 30.11 5.13
N ALA A 160 67.03 28.84 5.08
CA ALA A 160 66.56 28.16 6.27
C ALA A 160 67.63 27.80 7.29
N GLY A 161 68.82 27.40 6.84
CA GLY A 161 69.83 26.88 7.74
C GLY A 161 69.38 25.59 8.47
N PRO A 162 70.11 25.18 9.54
CA PRO A 162 69.76 23.97 10.34
C PRO A 162 68.74 24.30 11.45
N VAL A 163 67.51 24.64 11.06
CA VAL A 163 66.42 24.97 11.99
C VAL A 163 65.33 23.91 12.02
N ASN A 164 64.50 23.89 13.06
CA ASN A 164 63.34 23.00 13.18
C ASN A 164 62.30 23.26 12.09
N ARG A 165 61.68 22.20 11.63
CA ARG A 165 60.60 22.25 10.60
C ARG A 165 59.38 21.52 11.08
N VAL A 166 58.24 22.08 10.76
CA VAL A 166 56.93 21.48 10.97
C VAL A 166 56.10 21.61 9.68
N VAL A 167 55.06 20.86 9.58
CA VAL A 167 54.21 20.87 8.39
C VAL A 167 52.81 21.36 8.69
N SER A 168 52.25 22.16 7.79
CA SER A 168 50.86 22.58 7.80
C SER A 168 50.12 21.94 6.62
N ASP A 169 49.02 21.24 6.92
CA ASP A 169 48.10 20.70 5.92
C ASP A 169 46.87 21.60 5.82
N GLN A 170 46.76 22.29 4.72
CA GLN A 170 45.63 23.18 4.43
C GLN A 170 44.65 22.59 3.40
N THR A 171 44.89 21.33 3.01
CA THR A 171 44.19 20.70 1.87
C THR A 171 42.97 19.90 2.26
N ASP A 172 42.82 19.44 3.50
CA ASP A 172 41.64 18.69 3.96
C ASP A 172 40.39 19.61 4.03
N ARG A 173 39.97 20.03 2.82
CA ARG A 173 38.82 20.90 2.63
C ARG A 173 37.59 20.03 2.47
N ASN A 174 36.81 19.95 3.52
CA ASN A 174 35.52 19.29 3.51
C ASN A 174 34.49 20.07 2.68
N TRP A 175 33.30 19.52 2.54
CA TRP A 175 32.21 20.00 1.70
C TRP A 175 31.88 21.49 1.85
N LEU A 176 32.05 22.08 3.06
CA LEU A 176 31.84 23.52 3.30
C LEU A 176 33.15 24.34 3.13
N GLY A 177 34.27 23.72 2.80
CA GLY A 177 35.56 24.37 2.63
C GLY A 177 36.29 24.72 3.92
N PHE A 178 35.93 24.10 5.06
CA PHE A 178 36.60 24.26 6.35
C PHE A 178 37.51 23.08 6.66
N ALA A 179 38.65 23.30 7.32
CA ALA A 179 39.51 22.24 7.85
C ALA A 179 38.97 21.81 9.23
N TRP A 180 38.10 20.78 9.28
CA TRP A 180 37.51 20.31 10.53
C TRP A 180 38.40 19.35 11.32
N LYS A 181 39.30 18.65 10.66
CA LYS A 181 40.18 17.60 11.24
C LYS A 181 41.60 17.86 10.80
N LEU A 182 42.54 17.79 11.73
CA LEU A 182 43.96 17.86 11.47
C LEU A 182 44.68 16.62 12.06
N GLN A 183 45.85 16.32 11.59
CA GLN A 183 46.71 15.25 12.12
C GLN A 183 47.70 15.79 13.11
N HIS A 184 48.13 14.94 14.04
CA HIS A 184 49.24 15.29 14.96
C HIS A 184 50.61 15.20 14.29
N VAL A 185 50.75 14.19 13.43
CA VAL A 185 51.94 13.88 12.68
C VAL A 185 51.58 13.54 11.26
N TYR A 186 52.30 14.06 10.29
CA TYR A 186 52.16 13.74 8.87
C TYR A 186 53.35 12.89 8.41
N ASP A 187 53.11 11.92 7.55
CA ASP A 187 54.16 11.12 6.91
C ASP A 187 54.58 11.78 5.60
N VAL A 188 55.70 12.49 5.62
CA VAL A 188 56.22 13.22 4.46
C VAL A 188 57.43 12.48 3.90
N GLY A 189 57.27 11.83 2.76
CA GLY A 189 58.31 11.08 2.09
C GLY A 189 58.89 9.94 2.95
N GLY A 190 58.09 9.27 3.76
CA GLY A 190 58.51 8.19 4.67
C GLY A 190 59.13 8.69 5.99
N ARG A 191 59.02 9.98 6.28
CA ARG A 191 59.52 10.57 7.54
C ARG A 191 58.38 11.20 8.33
N PRO A 192 58.18 10.83 9.59
CA PRO A 192 57.18 11.47 10.43
C PRO A 192 57.59 12.92 10.74
N MET A 193 56.74 13.87 10.30
CA MET A 193 56.92 15.31 10.60
C MET A 193 55.76 15.78 11.48
N ARG A 194 56.08 16.55 12.51
CA ARG A 194 55.10 17.11 13.44
C ARG A 194 54.24 18.15 12.73
N SER A 195 52.93 18.15 13.02
CA SER A 195 52.05 19.19 12.51
C SER A 195 52.27 20.53 13.16
N PHE A 196 51.98 21.59 12.43
CA PHE A 196 52.13 22.96 12.94
C PHE A 196 51.23 23.19 14.19
N SER A 197 49.99 22.75 14.17
CA SER A 197 49.08 22.81 15.32
C SER A 197 49.62 22.09 16.55
N SER A 198 50.20 20.88 16.38
CA SER A 198 50.83 20.13 17.49
C SER A 198 52.07 20.83 18.02
N ALA A 199 52.87 21.48 17.17
CA ALA A 199 54.04 22.23 17.58
C ALA A 199 53.69 23.50 18.37
N ILE A 200 52.63 24.22 17.96
CA ILE A 200 52.05 25.37 18.69
C ILE A 200 51.61 24.94 20.09
N SER A 201 50.96 23.78 20.22
CA SER A 201 50.42 23.31 21.50
C SER A 201 51.51 22.90 22.50
N GLY A 202 52.71 22.60 22.03
CA GLY A 202 53.80 22.07 22.87
C GLY A 202 53.62 20.59 23.27
N ILE A 203 52.53 19.92 22.87
CA ILE A 203 52.22 18.54 23.22
C ILE A 203 53.01 17.60 22.31
N GLU A 204 53.77 16.70 22.88
CA GLU A 204 54.47 15.63 22.15
C GLU A 204 53.57 14.42 22.03
N LEU A 205 53.18 14.10 20.80
CA LEU A 205 52.42 12.91 20.46
C LEU A 205 53.13 12.17 19.33
N GLU A 206 53.42 10.91 19.54
CA GLU A 206 54.20 10.09 18.59
C GLU A 206 53.31 9.39 17.54
N ASN A 207 52.01 9.55 17.61
CA ASN A 207 51.10 8.80 16.75
C ASN A 207 50.45 9.67 15.67
N ASN A 208 50.11 9.02 14.55
CA ASN A 208 49.45 9.64 13.39
C ASN A 208 47.90 9.77 13.61
N SER A 209 47.47 10.13 14.81
CA SER A 209 46.05 10.31 15.11
C SER A 209 45.52 11.65 14.62
N ARG A 210 44.27 11.65 14.19
CA ARG A 210 43.54 12.87 13.80
C ARG A 210 42.77 13.44 14.99
N PHE A 211 42.75 14.76 15.11
CA PHE A 211 41.94 15.47 16.09
C PHE A 211 40.97 16.46 15.40
N SER A 212 39.90 16.80 16.07
CA SER A 212 38.91 17.75 15.58
C SER A 212 39.27 19.17 16.03
N VAL A 213 39.39 20.11 15.10
CA VAL A 213 39.70 21.52 15.40
C VAL A 213 38.46 22.20 15.97
N ASP A 214 38.60 22.84 17.13
CA ASP A 214 37.55 23.64 17.77
C ASP A 214 37.63 25.11 17.38
N TYR A 215 36.72 25.56 16.53
CA TYR A 215 36.57 26.96 16.13
C TYR A 215 35.73 27.79 17.08
N GLY A 216 35.43 27.30 18.27
CA GLY A 216 34.60 28.00 19.26
C GLY A 216 35.34 29.06 20.08
N PHE A 217 36.63 29.26 19.85
CA PHE A 217 37.39 30.34 20.49
C PHE A 217 37.07 31.70 19.86
N ALA A 218 37.03 32.76 20.67
CA ALA A 218 36.77 34.12 20.24
C ALA A 218 37.93 34.66 19.37
N HIS A 219 37.62 34.87 18.09
CA HIS A 219 38.61 35.36 17.11
C HIS A 219 39.20 36.70 17.48
N SER A 220 38.40 37.62 18.07
CA SER A 220 38.79 38.94 18.48
C SER A 220 39.75 38.99 19.69
N GLU A 221 39.85 37.86 20.42
CA GLU A 221 40.74 37.75 21.58
C GLU A 221 42.10 37.14 21.25
N ILE A 222 42.29 36.64 20.00
CA ILE A 222 43.59 36.24 19.53
C ILE A 222 44.42 37.51 19.24
N ALA A 223 45.49 37.69 19.94
CA ALA A 223 46.34 38.88 19.82
C ALA A 223 46.98 38.98 18.43
N VAL A 224 46.78 40.07 17.73
CA VAL A 224 47.32 40.31 16.38
C VAL A 224 48.20 41.58 16.43
N ILE A 225 49.46 41.47 15.91
CA ILE A 225 50.43 42.57 15.76
C ILE A 225 50.70 42.72 14.25
N PRO A 226 50.53 43.90 13.64
CA PRO A 226 51.01 44.11 12.28
C PRO A 226 52.54 44.06 12.23
N ILE A 227 53.10 43.42 11.22
CA ILE A 227 54.55 43.24 11.10
C ILE A 227 55.32 44.57 11.06
N THR A 228 54.71 45.62 10.52
CA THR A 228 55.25 46.97 10.45
C THR A 228 55.54 47.56 11.82
N ALA A 229 54.72 47.19 12.83
CA ALA A 229 54.98 47.66 14.22
C ALA A 229 56.23 47.05 14.84
N LEU A 230 56.77 45.96 14.30
CA LEU A 230 58.01 45.31 14.73
C LEU A 230 59.18 45.73 13.86
N SER A 231 59.00 45.96 12.55
CA SER A 231 60.11 46.28 11.61
C SER A 231 60.55 47.73 11.61
N GLU A 232 59.67 48.69 11.94
CA GLU A 232 59.93 50.11 11.90
C GLU A 232 60.63 50.61 13.17
N GLY A 233 60.85 49.73 14.14
CA GLY A 233 61.49 50.06 15.43
C GLY A 233 60.69 51.02 16.32
N ILE A 234 60.72 50.80 17.63
CA ILE A 234 59.89 51.56 18.61
C ILE A 234 60.41 53.03 18.77
N SER A 235 60.65 53.74 17.68
CA SER A 235 61.15 55.10 17.75
C SER A 235 60.06 56.17 17.89
N SER A 236 58.73 55.83 17.77
CA SER A 236 57.78 56.87 17.71
C SER A 236 56.36 56.57 18.25
N VAL A 237 56.04 55.42 18.82
CA VAL A 237 54.70 55.19 19.32
C VAL A 237 54.71 54.24 20.53
N GLU A 238 53.89 54.55 21.53
CA GLU A 238 53.23 53.73 22.53
C GLU A 238 53.63 52.27 22.60
N LYS A 239 53.71 51.69 23.81
CA LYS A 239 53.85 50.25 24.10
C LYS A 239 53.11 49.42 23.05
N LEU A 240 53.78 48.37 22.50
CA LEU A 240 53.11 47.36 21.68
C LEU A 240 51.82 46.99 22.34
N PRO A 241 50.74 46.83 21.57
CA PRO A 241 49.44 46.52 22.13
C PRO A 241 49.41 45.14 22.84
N VAL A 242 50.45 44.34 22.67
CA VAL A 242 50.58 42.99 23.28
C VAL A 242 52.01 42.67 23.57
N GLU A 243 52.30 42.19 24.80
CA GLU A 243 53.62 41.68 25.24
C GLU A 243 53.90 40.32 24.60
N THR A 244 55.09 40.17 23.97
CA THR A 244 55.47 38.90 23.26
C THR A 244 56.41 38.03 24.11
N THR A 245 56.89 38.54 25.22
CA THR A 245 57.91 37.90 26.12
C THR A 245 57.31 36.50 26.57
N GLY A 246 58.10 35.46 26.32
CA GLY A 246 57.72 34.09 26.68
C GLY A 246 56.59 33.47 25.90
N LYS A 247 55.92 34.23 25.04
CA LYS A 247 54.77 33.76 24.26
C LYS A 247 55.17 33.00 22.99
N THR A 248 54.27 32.25 22.45
CA THR A 248 54.37 31.62 21.14
C THR A 248 53.93 32.61 20.06
N VAL A 249 54.85 33.04 19.22
CA VAL A 249 54.59 34.00 18.14
C VAL A 249 54.53 33.28 16.81
N ILE A 250 53.52 33.59 16.03
CA ILE A 250 53.34 33.04 14.69
C ILE A 250 53.42 34.22 13.71
N VAL A 251 54.39 34.16 12.80
CA VAL A 251 54.57 35.17 11.75
C VAL A 251 54.03 34.62 10.42
N GLY A 252 53.06 35.32 9.85
CA GLY A 252 52.41 34.86 8.63
C GLY A 252 51.76 35.99 7.84
N HIS A 253 51.26 35.61 6.66
CA HIS A 253 50.45 36.55 5.84
C HIS A 253 49.05 36.73 6.43
N SER A 254 48.52 37.94 6.34
CA SER A 254 47.12 38.19 6.65
C SER A 254 46.20 37.61 5.58
N GLY A 255 44.90 37.59 5.85
CA GLY A 255 43.90 37.20 4.84
C GLY A 255 43.75 38.14 3.65
N LEU A 256 44.50 39.29 3.65
CA LEU A 256 44.48 40.25 2.53
C LEU A 256 45.48 39.87 1.43
N VAL A 257 46.46 39.02 1.72
CA VAL A 257 47.43 38.57 0.71
C VAL A 257 46.83 37.50 -0.18
N PRO A 258 46.85 37.65 -1.52
CA PRO A 258 46.27 36.63 -2.42
C PRO A 258 46.90 35.25 -2.19
N GLY A 259 46.07 34.22 -2.06
CA GLY A 259 46.50 32.83 -1.84
C GLY A 259 46.82 32.47 -0.37
N SER A 260 46.80 33.44 0.56
CA SER A 260 46.98 33.20 2.01
C SER A 260 45.63 33.06 2.76
N GLN A 261 44.54 33.07 2.06
CA GLN A 261 43.22 33.06 2.64
C GLN A 261 42.71 31.64 2.90
N GLN A 262 42.06 31.46 4.05
CA GLN A 262 41.36 30.22 4.40
C GLN A 262 40.01 30.55 5.05
N ARG A 263 39.02 29.70 4.80
CA ARG A 263 37.69 29.82 5.44
C ARG A 263 37.72 29.25 6.84
N ILE A 264 37.30 30.04 7.80
CA ILE A 264 36.98 29.56 9.16
C ILE A 264 35.53 29.91 9.49
N PRO A 265 34.85 29.18 10.41
CA PRO A 265 33.41 29.34 10.68
C PRO A 265 32.94 30.75 11.02
N ARG A 266 33.83 31.63 11.54
CA ARG A 266 33.52 33.01 11.93
C ARG A 266 33.99 34.05 10.93
N LYS A 267 34.91 33.72 10.02
CA LYS A 267 35.51 34.65 9.05
C LYS A 267 35.81 33.93 7.74
N ILE A 268 35.31 34.47 6.63
CA ILE A 268 35.45 33.82 5.31
C ILE A 268 36.88 34.01 4.75
N ASP A 269 37.47 35.20 4.98
CA ASP A 269 38.82 35.59 4.47
C ASP A 269 39.80 35.71 5.62
N ALA A 270 39.94 34.62 6.39
CA ALA A 270 40.93 34.59 7.47
C ALA A 270 42.33 34.23 6.92
N ALA A 271 43.40 34.64 7.62
CA ALA A 271 44.72 34.14 7.32
C ALA A 271 44.79 32.62 7.49
N ALA A 272 45.48 31.92 6.59
CA ALA A 272 45.59 30.47 6.62
C ALA A 272 46.12 29.92 7.95
N SER A 273 47.05 30.64 8.58
CA SER A 273 47.62 30.31 9.89
C SER A 273 46.59 30.17 11.00
N TYR A 274 45.40 30.78 10.87
CA TYR A 274 44.33 30.65 11.88
C TYR A 274 43.82 29.21 12.05
N VAL A 275 43.84 28.39 11.00
CA VAL A 275 43.46 26.99 11.12
C VAL A 275 44.34 26.28 12.12
N ASP A 276 45.67 26.47 11.98
CA ASP A 276 46.68 25.89 12.89
C ASP A 276 46.69 26.54 14.28
N ILE A 277 46.38 27.85 14.36
CA ILE A 277 46.23 28.55 15.65
C ILE A 277 45.06 27.94 16.42
N TYR A 278 43.90 27.77 15.78
CA TYR A 278 42.73 27.11 16.39
C TYR A 278 43.03 25.64 16.73
N GLY A 279 43.77 24.94 15.87
CA GLY A 279 44.28 23.60 16.15
C GLY A 279 45.15 23.55 17.39
N GLY A 280 46.11 24.47 17.51
CA GLY A 280 46.98 24.62 18.69
C GLY A 280 46.23 24.95 19.96
N GLU A 281 45.28 25.91 19.92
CA GLU A 281 44.39 26.24 21.04
C GLU A 281 43.51 25.06 21.45
N THR A 282 42.99 24.32 20.47
CA THR A 282 42.17 23.10 20.71
C THR A 282 42.97 22.06 21.50
N LEU A 283 44.20 21.82 21.07
CA LEU A 283 45.11 20.88 21.73
C LEU A 283 45.50 21.33 23.14
N LYS A 284 45.90 22.61 23.32
CA LYS A 284 46.21 23.21 24.64
C LYS A 284 45.02 23.07 25.60
N ALA A 285 43.80 23.32 25.12
CA ALA A 285 42.59 23.22 25.92
C ALA A 285 42.13 21.78 26.17
N GLY A 286 42.74 20.79 25.56
CA GLY A 286 42.30 19.38 25.64
C GLY A 286 40.91 19.14 25.02
N LYS A 287 40.46 20.01 24.09
CA LYS A 287 39.11 19.97 23.48
C LYS A 287 39.01 19.16 22.17
N THR A 288 39.79 18.06 22.12
CA THR A 288 39.89 17.20 20.93
C THR A 288 38.75 16.18 20.78
N GLY A 289 37.84 16.15 21.78
CA GLY A 289 36.79 15.13 21.86
C GLY A 289 35.74 15.22 20.75
N LEU A 290 35.53 14.09 20.09
CA LEU A 290 34.43 13.88 19.09
C LEU A 290 33.57 12.72 19.54
N VAL A 291 32.25 12.98 19.78
CA VAL A 291 31.25 11.93 19.99
C VAL A 291 30.75 11.45 18.66
N ARG A 292 31.10 10.22 18.29
CA ARG A 292 30.76 9.64 16.99
C ARG A 292 29.28 9.31 16.86
N GLY A 293 28.76 9.39 15.63
CA GLY A 293 27.37 9.16 15.27
C GLY A 293 26.72 7.88 15.82
N PRO A 294 27.39 6.71 15.80
CA PRO A 294 26.81 5.49 16.38
C PRO A 294 26.50 5.57 17.88
N ALA A 295 27.30 6.27 18.68
CA ALA A 295 27.01 6.43 20.09
C ALA A 295 25.81 7.35 20.33
N VAL A 296 25.71 8.44 19.55
CA VAL A 296 24.57 9.36 19.59
C VAL A 296 23.29 8.66 19.10
N LEU A 297 23.40 7.90 18.02
CA LEU A 297 22.30 7.08 17.50
C LEU A 297 21.78 6.08 18.55
N ALA A 298 22.70 5.38 19.24
CA ALA A 298 22.35 4.42 20.30
C ALA A 298 21.59 5.10 21.45
N LEU A 299 22.02 6.30 21.86
CA LEU A 299 21.33 7.09 22.89
C LEU A 299 19.88 7.42 22.45
N PHE A 300 19.71 8.00 21.26
CA PHE A 300 18.37 8.37 20.76
C PHE A 300 17.49 7.15 20.50
N ALA A 301 18.04 6.04 20.03
CA ALA A 301 17.34 4.79 19.87
C ALA A 301 16.85 4.22 21.23
N ALA A 302 17.71 4.25 22.26
CA ALA A 302 17.34 3.84 23.62
C ALA A 302 16.22 4.72 24.19
N LEU A 303 16.32 6.03 24.06
CA LEU A 303 15.29 6.98 24.49
C LEU A 303 13.95 6.72 23.77
N LEU A 304 14.01 6.47 22.46
CA LEU A 304 12.80 6.14 21.70
C LEU A 304 12.18 4.81 22.13
N LEU A 305 12.98 3.79 22.40
CA LEU A 305 12.52 2.49 22.92
C LEU A 305 11.87 2.65 24.30
N ILE A 306 12.46 3.42 25.18
CA ILE A 306 11.88 3.75 26.50
C ILE A 306 10.53 4.48 26.33
N ALA A 307 10.48 5.45 25.44
CA ALA A 307 9.23 6.17 25.13
C ALA A 307 8.13 5.26 24.57
N LEU A 308 8.49 4.21 23.83
CA LEU A 308 7.56 3.24 23.28
C LEU A 308 7.05 2.24 24.31
N THR A 309 7.91 1.81 25.24
CA THR A 309 7.56 0.82 26.28
C THR A 309 6.79 1.45 27.45
N LEU A 310 7.22 2.61 27.94
CA LEU A 310 6.58 3.31 29.05
C LEU A 310 5.37 4.15 28.62
N GLY A 311 5.28 4.51 27.36
CA GLY A 311 4.21 5.36 26.83
C GLY A 311 2.90 4.61 26.58
N THR A 312 2.14 4.28 27.62
CA THR A 312 0.86 3.55 27.52
C THR A 312 -0.23 4.34 26.80
N SER A 313 -0.33 5.67 27.05
CA SER A 313 -1.32 6.55 26.44
C SER A 313 -0.77 7.36 25.24
N ARG A 314 -1.69 7.85 24.38
CA ARG A 314 -1.34 8.70 23.22
C ARG A 314 -0.68 10.03 23.68
N LYS A 315 -1.18 10.64 24.76
CA LYS A 315 -0.64 11.89 25.33
C LYS A 315 0.79 11.70 25.86
N ARG A 316 1.04 10.64 26.64
CA ARG A 316 2.37 10.34 27.19
C ARG A 316 3.42 10.11 26.10
N ARG A 317 3.07 9.37 25.05
CA ARG A 317 3.98 9.18 23.90
C ARG A 317 4.27 10.47 23.16
N TRP A 318 3.28 11.33 22.97
CA TRP A 318 3.48 12.62 22.30
C TRP A 318 4.45 13.50 23.10
N ILE A 319 4.29 13.59 24.42
CA ILE A 319 5.20 14.30 25.32
C ILE A 319 6.63 13.73 25.23
N ALA A 320 6.76 12.39 25.26
CA ALA A 320 8.07 11.75 25.14
C ALA A 320 8.76 12.04 23.79
N TYR A 321 8.04 11.97 22.67
CA TYR A 321 8.60 12.30 21.36
C TYR A 321 9.00 13.78 21.24
N SER A 322 8.20 14.69 21.80
CA SER A 322 8.54 16.10 21.85
C SER A 322 9.77 16.33 22.73
N GLY A 323 9.88 15.66 23.87
CA GLY A 323 11.07 15.70 24.72
C GLY A 323 12.34 15.23 24.01
N ILE A 324 12.27 14.10 23.27
CA ILE A 324 13.40 13.59 22.47
C ILE A 324 13.77 14.60 21.36
N ALA A 325 12.79 15.23 20.71
CA ALA A 325 13.05 16.22 19.67
C ALA A 325 13.74 17.48 20.24
N VAL A 326 13.32 17.96 21.41
CA VAL A 326 13.92 19.11 22.10
C VAL A 326 15.31 18.79 22.66
N LEU A 327 15.58 17.53 23.00
CA LEU A 327 16.87 17.11 23.52
C LEU A 327 18.02 17.33 22.50
N ALA A 328 17.76 17.17 21.20
CA ALA A 328 18.76 17.35 20.16
C ALA A 328 19.40 18.77 20.17
N PRO A 329 18.63 19.88 20.08
CA PRO A 329 19.19 21.22 20.18
C PRO A 329 19.81 21.51 21.55
N VAL A 330 19.28 20.95 22.63
CA VAL A 330 19.86 21.11 23.98
C VAL A 330 21.23 20.46 24.05
N ILE A 331 21.40 19.24 23.52
CA ILE A 331 22.70 18.56 23.45
C ILE A 331 23.67 19.38 22.58
N LEU A 332 23.21 19.89 21.43
CA LEU A 332 24.03 20.71 20.54
C LEU A 332 24.58 21.97 21.27
N LEU A 333 23.72 22.67 22.02
CA LEU A 333 24.10 23.86 22.78
C LEU A 333 25.02 23.52 23.95
N ALA A 334 24.74 22.46 24.70
CA ALA A 334 25.56 22.04 25.83
C ALA A 334 26.96 21.62 25.37
N THR A 335 27.04 20.83 24.32
CA THR A 335 28.32 20.38 23.75
C THR A 335 29.11 21.53 23.12
N ALA A 336 28.42 22.53 22.52
CA ALA A 336 29.10 23.74 22.04
C ALA A 336 29.82 24.51 23.17
N LYS A 337 29.20 24.65 24.33
CA LYS A 337 29.79 25.35 25.47
C LYS A 337 30.98 24.59 26.09
N VAL A 338 30.92 23.27 26.10
CA VAL A 338 32.01 22.43 26.66
C VAL A 338 33.17 22.25 25.68
N GLY A 339 32.99 22.55 24.40
CA GLY A 339 34.00 22.35 23.36
C GLY A 339 34.06 20.89 22.87
N LEU A 340 32.98 20.15 23.05
CA LEU A 340 32.86 18.76 22.59
C LEU A 340 32.09 18.74 21.26
N ARG A 341 32.69 18.13 20.24
CA ARG A 341 31.98 17.93 18.97
C ARG A 341 31.10 16.69 18.99
N ILE A 342 29.99 16.76 18.26
CA ILE A 342 29.02 15.66 18.21
C ILE A 342 28.55 15.47 16.78
N GLU A 343 28.51 14.21 16.31
CA GLU A 343 27.86 13.81 15.06
C GLU A 343 26.37 13.52 15.32
N LEU A 344 25.54 14.58 15.31
CA LEU A 344 24.13 14.53 15.68
C LEU A 344 23.23 14.17 14.49
N SER A 345 23.69 14.39 13.26
CA SER A 345 22.89 14.22 12.03
C SER A 345 22.33 12.82 11.87
N TYR A 346 23.08 11.80 12.27
CA TYR A 346 22.64 10.39 12.19
C TYR A 346 21.49 10.09 13.15
N ALA A 347 21.47 10.68 14.34
CA ALA A 347 20.35 10.55 15.26
C ALA A 347 19.12 11.32 14.76
N LEU A 348 19.30 12.49 14.16
CA LEU A 348 18.23 13.25 13.52
C LEU A 348 17.67 12.51 12.31
N GLY A 349 18.55 11.93 11.48
CA GLY A 349 18.17 11.07 10.36
C GLY A 349 17.35 9.84 10.82
N PHE A 350 17.80 9.18 11.90
CA PHE A 350 17.06 8.08 12.52
C PHE A 350 15.65 8.50 12.95
N LEU A 351 15.52 9.63 13.63
CA LEU A 351 14.20 10.14 14.05
C LEU A 351 13.31 10.49 12.85
N ALA A 352 13.90 11.10 11.81
CA ALA A 352 13.18 11.45 10.58
C ALA A 352 12.68 10.20 9.83
N VAL A 353 13.52 9.19 9.66
CA VAL A 353 13.14 7.91 9.05
C VAL A 353 12.05 7.21 9.86
N TYR A 354 12.20 7.14 11.19
CA TYR A 354 11.17 6.58 12.07
C TYR A 354 9.84 7.33 11.92
N ALA A 355 9.86 8.67 11.92
CA ALA A 355 8.67 9.50 11.75
C ALA A 355 8.02 9.27 10.38
N ALA A 356 8.81 9.16 9.31
CA ALA A 356 8.33 8.87 7.95
C ALA A 356 7.66 7.50 7.86
N LEU A 357 8.29 6.44 8.39
CA LEU A 357 7.71 5.09 8.44
C LEU A 357 6.39 5.08 9.23
N ARG A 358 6.34 5.78 10.37
CA ARG A 358 5.12 5.90 11.18
C ARG A 358 4.03 6.72 10.49
N SER A 359 4.39 7.78 9.78
CA SER A 359 3.46 8.61 9.02
C SER A 359 2.87 7.84 7.85
N ARG A 360 3.73 7.14 7.06
CA ARG A 360 3.29 6.28 5.96
C ARG A 360 2.31 5.21 6.43
N MET A 361 2.60 4.56 7.58
CA MET A 361 1.72 3.52 8.12
C MET A 361 0.38 4.09 8.62
N ARG A 362 0.39 5.29 9.24
CA ARG A 362 -0.84 6.00 9.62
C ARG A 362 -1.66 6.38 8.42
N TRP A 363 -1.01 6.86 7.38
CA TRP A 363 -1.66 7.23 6.12
C TRP A 363 -2.29 6.00 5.45
N LYS A 364 -1.51 4.89 5.33
CA LYS A 364 -2.02 3.62 4.80
C LYS A 364 -3.27 3.16 5.55
N ARG A 365 -3.23 3.12 6.89
CA ARG A 365 -4.39 2.75 7.72
C ARG A 365 -5.57 3.72 7.56
N ARG A 366 -5.31 5.01 7.36
CA ARG A 366 -6.39 5.98 7.11
C ARG A 366 -7.06 5.70 5.78
N VAL A 367 -6.31 5.44 4.71
CA VAL A 367 -6.84 5.10 3.38
C VAL A 367 -7.59 3.75 3.40
N GLU A 368 -7.12 2.79 4.18
CA GLU A 368 -7.79 1.49 4.36
C GLU A 368 -9.10 1.59 5.14
N MET A 369 -9.23 2.54 6.08
CA MET A 369 -10.36 2.64 7.00
C MET A 369 -11.36 3.75 6.66
N VAL A 370 -10.97 4.72 5.83
CA VAL A 370 -11.82 5.88 5.49
C VAL A 370 -11.81 6.10 3.99
N ASN A 371 -12.97 6.34 3.43
CA ASN A 371 -13.10 6.80 2.05
C ASN A 371 -12.67 8.28 1.98
N LEU A 372 -11.68 8.59 1.15
CA LEU A 372 -11.09 9.92 1.08
C LEU A 372 -12.02 10.96 0.42
N GLU A 373 -12.92 10.52 -0.45
CA GLU A 373 -13.85 11.43 -1.17
C GLU A 373 -15.03 11.86 -0.29
N THR A 374 -15.55 10.94 0.52
CA THR A 374 -16.74 11.17 1.34
C THR A 374 -16.42 11.44 2.82
N GLY A 375 -15.22 11.10 3.28
CA GLY A 375 -14.86 11.11 4.69
C GLY A 375 -15.54 10.02 5.54
N LEU A 376 -16.37 9.18 4.94
CA LEU A 376 -17.06 8.09 5.64
C LEU A 376 -16.11 6.94 5.94
N PRO A 377 -16.30 6.21 7.05
CA PRO A 377 -15.56 5.00 7.32
C PRO A 377 -15.94 3.90 6.30
N LYS A 378 -14.96 3.08 5.91
CA LYS A 378 -15.15 1.91 5.03
C LYS A 378 -15.73 0.71 5.79
N LEU A 379 -16.25 -0.29 5.08
CA LEU A 379 -16.78 -1.53 5.67
C LEU A 379 -15.76 -2.26 6.57
N ARG A 380 -14.48 -2.21 6.23
CA ARG A 380 -13.39 -2.68 7.12
C ARG A 380 -13.36 -2.00 8.50
N ALA A 381 -13.81 -0.75 8.57
CA ALA A 381 -13.89 -0.05 9.85
C ALA A 381 -15.10 -0.53 10.68
N LEU A 382 -16.20 -0.96 10.04
CA LEU A 382 -17.32 -1.65 10.69
C LEU A 382 -16.85 -2.97 11.29
N GLU A 383 -16.19 -3.81 10.51
CA GLU A 383 -15.61 -5.07 10.97
C GLU A 383 -14.69 -4.87 12.19
N ALA A 384 -13.76 -3.92 12.09
CA ALA A 384 -12.85 -3.60 13.19
C ALA A 384 -13.55 -3.06 14.45
N ARG A 385 -14.70 -2.40 14.30
CA ARG A 385 -15.54 -1.95 15.41
C ARG A 385 -16.24 -3.13 16.08
N LEU A 386 -16.88 -3.99 15.30
CA LEU A 386 -17.60 -5.17 15.81
C LEU A 386 -16.65 -6.11 16.59
N LEU A 387 -15.45 -6.37 16.05
CA LEU A 387 -14.41 -7.16 16.72
C LEU A 387 -13.89 -6.53 18.01
N ARG A 388 -13.77 -5.20 18.07
CA ARG A 388 -13.24 -4.50 19.26
C ARG A 388 -14.24 -4.40 20.38
N ASP A 389 -15.51 -4.09 20.03
CA ASP A 389 -16.55 -3.78 21.00
C ASP A 389 -17.26 -5.06 21.45
N SER A 390 -16.85 -6.26 20.96
CA SER A 390 -17.45 -7.58 21.22
C SER A 390 -18.97 -7.56 21.06
N ILE A 391 -19.48 -6.83 20.08
CA ILE A 391 -20.90 -6.68 19.81
C ILE A 391 -21.39 -7.98 19.17
N GLY A 392 -22.10 -8.81 19.96
CA GLY A 392 -22.59 -10.12 19.53
C GLY A 392 -23.99 -10.09 18.95
N ASN A 393 -24.92 -9.46 19.63
CA ASN A 393 -26.35 -9.48 19.31
C ASN A 393 -26.73 -8.32 18.40
N GLY A 394 -27.30 -8.61 17.23
CA GLY A 394 -27.80 -7.64 16.25
C GLY A 394 -27.37 -7.97 14.83
N HIS A 395 -27.93 -7.27 13.87
CA HIS A 395 -27.79 -7.54 12.45
C HIS A 395 -26.78 -6.60 11.76
N ILE A 396 -26.04 -7.14 10.80
CA ILE A 396 -25.26 -6.32 9.85
C ILE A 396 -26.13 -6.12 8.62
N VAL A 397 -26.39 -4.88 8.26
CA VAL A 397 -27.15 -4.51 7.08
C VAL A 397 -26.23 -3.85 6.06
N ILE A 398 -26.32 -4.32 4.83
CA ILE A 398 -25.63 -3.74 3.67
C ILE A 398 -26.70 -3.31 2.66
N ALA A 399 -26.74 -2.02 2.38
CA ALA A 399 -27.51 -1.46 1.30
C ALA A 399 -26.68 -1.43 0.01
N LYS A 400 -27.24 -1.94 -1.07
CA LYS A 400 -26.70 -1.86 -2.43
C LYS A 400 -27.41 -0.76 -3.19
N ILE A 401 -26.63 0.20 -3.71
CA ILE A 401 -27.14 1.29 -4.53
C ILE A 401 -27.15 0.82 -5.99
N GLN A 402 -28.32 0.74 -6.56
CA GLN A 402 -28.49 0.33 -7.96
C GLN A 402 -28.01 1.44 -8.91
N ASN A 403 -27.50 1.06 -10.09
CA ASN A 403 -26.98 1.99 -11.10
C ASN A 403 -25.86 2.95 -10.62
N TYR A 404 -25.26 2.70 -9.46
CA TYR A 404 -24.27 3.57 -8.82
C TYR A 404 -23.13 3.99 -9.75
N GLU A 405 -22.48 3.04 -10.42
CA GLU A 405 -21.37 3.35 -11.32
C GLU A 405 -21.79 4.16 -12.55
N ARG A 406 -23.02 3.89 -13.07
CA ARG A 406 -23.57 4.64 -14.18
C ARG A 406 -23.76 6.11 -13.79
N VAL A 407 -24.32 6.35 -12.60
CA VAL A 407 -24.51 7.69 -12.04
C VAL A 407 -23.15 8.37 -11.81
N LEU A 408 -22.19 7.69 -11.21
CA LEU A 408 -20.85 8.26 -10.97
C LEU A 408 -20.09 8.63 -12.25
N LYS A 409 -20.31 7.92 -13.37
CA LYS A 409 -19.71 8.26 -14.66
C LYS A 409 -20.25 9.55 -15.27
N THR A 410 -21.46 9.94 -14.90
CA THR A 410 -22.11 11.18 -15.39
C THR A 410 -21.82 12.40 -14.51
N LEU A 411 -21.38 12.19 -13.26
CA LEU A 411 -21.12 13.25 -12.30
C LEU A 411 -19.67 13.76 -12.40
N ARG A 412 -19.48 15.05 -12.13
CA ARG A 412 -18.17 15.68 -11.98
C ARG A 412 -17.47 15.14 -10.74
N SER A 413 -16.15 15.22 -10.72
CA SER A 413 -15.31 14.65 -9.65
C SER A 413 -15.64 15.19 -8.26
N ASP A 414 -15.99 16.49 -8.18
CA ASP A 414 -16.40 17.19 -6.96
C ASP A 414 -17.81 16.83 -6.47
N GLU A 415 -18.66 16.32 -7.35
CA GLU A 415 -20.05 15.96 -7.05
C GLU A 415 -20.22 14.51 -6.55
N LYS A 416 -19.25 13.62 -6.88
CA LYS A 416 -19.31 12.19 -6.52
C LYS A 416 -19.43 11.97 -5.02
N GLY A 417 -18.58 12.64 -4.24
CA GLY A 417 -18.64 12.56 -2.79
C GLY A 417 -19.96 13.12 -2.23
N SER A 418 -20.45 14.22 -2.79
CA SER A 418 -21.73 14.83 -2.41
C SER A 418 -22.93 13.92 -2.68
N TYR A 419 -22.92 13.17 -3.79
CA TYR A 419 -23.95 12.19 -4.09
C TYR A 419 -24.07 11.13 -2.98
N VAL A 420 -22.95 10.50 -2.62
CA VAL A 420 -22.92 9.48 -1.56
C VAL A 420 -23.39 10.05 -0.22
N LEU A 421 -22.94 11.27 0.13
CA LEU A 421 -23.35 11.92 1.39
C LEU A 421 -24.86 12.19 1.43
N LYS A 422 -25.47 12.59 0.31
CA LYS A 422 -26.93 12.77 0.23
C LYS A 422 -27.70 11.47 0.43
N LEU A 423 -27.17 10.33 -0.06
CA LEU A 423 -27.75 9.02 0.21
C LEU A 423 -27.67 8.66 1.69
N VAL A 424 -26.52 8.94 2.31
CA VAL A 424 -26.33 8.72 3.75
C VAL A 424 -27.22 9.62 4.59
N ASP A 425 -27.43 10.87 4.18
CA ASP A 425 -28.33 11.79 4.87
C ASP A 425 -29.78 11.30 4.83
N ARG A 426 -30.19 10.65 3.73
CA ARG A 426 -31.51 9.99 3.66
C ARG A 426 -31.63 8.81 4.61
N LEU A 427 -30.60 7.98 4.72
CA LEU A 427 -30.58 6.88 5.70
C LEU A 427 -30.65 7.43 7.13
N ARG A 428 -29.99 8.54 7.40
CA ARG A 428 -30.02 9.23 8.70
C ARG A 428 -31.29 9.99 8.98
N ALA A 429 -32.17 10.18 8.00
CA ALA A 429 -33.47 10.81 8.25
C ALA A 429 -34.33 9.96 9.19
N ALA A 430 -34.19 8.63 9.18
CA ALA A 430 -34.86 7.73 10.11
C ALA A 430 -34.13 7.59 11.45
N ASP A 431 -32.80 7.63 11.46
CA ASP A 431 -31.95 7.62 12.67
C ASP A 431 -30.76 8.58 12.50
N PRO A 432 -30.82 9.80 13.10
CA PRO A 432 -29.75 10.81 13.00
C PRO A 432 -28.38 10.35 13.54
N HIS A 433 -28.34 9.33 14.40
CA HIS A 433 -27.12 8.80 15.00
C HIS A 433 -26.58 7.57 14.26
N LEU A 434 -27.18 7.17 13.16
CA LEU A 434 -26.78 6.01 12.38
C LEU A 434 -25.34 6.14 11.89
N ALA A 435 -24.49 5.21 12.33
CA ALA A 435 -23.12 5.12 11.91
C ALA A 435 -23.04 4.35 10.58
N VAL A 436 -23.00 5.07 9.47
CA VAL A 436 -22.96 4.48 8.12
C VAL A 436 -21.52 4.35 7.66
N TYR A 437 -21.21 3.22 7.06
CA TYR A 437 -19.93 2.83 6.45
C TYR A 437 -20.12 2.72 4.94
N SER A 438 -19.14 3.14 4.13
CA SER A 438 -19.29 3.21 2.67
C SER A 438 -18.10 2.57 1.95
N GLU A 439 -18.37 1.66 1.02
CA GLU A 439 -17.36 1.06 0.15
C GLU A 439 -17.96 0.75 -1.23
N GLY A 440 -17.50 1.46 -2.27
CA GLY A 440 -18.09 1.35 -3.61
C GLY A 440 -19.56 1.73 -3.61
N HIS A 441 -20.41 0.86 -4.17
CA HIS A 441 -21.85 1.00 -4.22
C HIS A 441 -22.56 0.47 -2.96
N HIS A 442 -21.81 0.06 -1.94
CA HIS A 442 -22.37 -0.44 -0.69
C HIS A 442 -22.34 0.61 0.42
N LEU A 443 -23.44 0.71 1.15
CA LEU A 443 -23.55 1.42 2.42
C LEU A 443 -23.90 0.39 3.49
N GLY A 444 -23.09 0.33 4.57
CA GLY A 444 -23.28 -0.67 5.62
C GLY A 444 -23.48 -0.03 6.99
N TRP A 445 -24.24 -0.69 7.85
CA TRP A 445 -24.38 -0.30 9.26
C TRP A 445 -24.74 -1.51 10.12
N TYR A 446 -24.72 -1.30 11.43
CA TYR A 446 -25.08 -2.30 12.41
C TYR A 446 -26.40 -1.89 13.09
N VAL A 447 -27.34 -2.84 13.22
CA VAL A 447 -28.63 -2.68 13.90
C VAL A 447 -28.62 -3.53 15.14
N ALA A 448 -28.80 -2.92 16.32
CA ALA A 448 -28.88 -3.61 17.59
C ALA A 448 -30.31 -4.11 17.84
N SER A 449 -30.74 -5.12 17.10
CA SER A 449 -32.02 -5.79 17.25
C SER A 449 -31.80 -7.30 17.14
N ASP A 450 -32.49 -8.07 17.94
CA ASP A 450 -32.44 -9.55 17.90
C ASP A 450 -33.56 -10.10 16.97
N GLU A 451 -34.55 -9.26 16.59
CA GLU A 451 -35.68 -9.64 15.76
C GLU A 451 -35.44 -9.30 14.30
N THR A 452 -35.30 -10.32 13.46
CA THR A 452 -35.05 -10.15 12.02
C THR A 452 -36.23 -9.50 11.30
N ASP A 453 -37.44 -9.87 11.65
CA ASP A 453 -38.67 -9.34 11.01
C ASP A 453 -38.82 -7.83 11.25
N ALA A 454 -38.52 -7.35 12.45
CA ALA A 454 -38.51 -5.91 12.76
C ALA A 454 -37.45 -5.15 11.95
N VAL A 455 -36.29 -5.77 11.67
CA VAL A 455 -35.27 -5.20 10.81
C VAL A 455 -35.73 -5.13 9.36
N VAL A 456 -36.40 -6.18 8.86
CA VAL A 456 -36.94 -6.22 7.49
C VAL A 456 -37.99 -5.14 7.31
N GLU A 457 -38.97 -5.01 8.25
CA GLU A 457 -39.99 -3.96 8.21
C GLU A 457 -39.37 -2.55 8.20
N HIS A 458 -38.35 -2.33 9.01
CA HIS A 458 -37.63 -1.06 9.02
C HIS A 458 -36.95 -0.77 7.67
N LEU A 459 -36.35 -1.78 7.02
CA LEU A 459 -35.71 -1.63 5.72
C LEU A 459 -36.69 -1.39 4.58
N GLU A 460 -37.90 -1.96 4.65
CA GLU A 460 -39.00 -1.62 3.73
C GLU A 460 -39.40 -0.16 3.85
N GLY A 461 -39.49 0.35 5.08
CA GLY A 461 -39.69 1.77 5.33
C GLY A 461 -38.59 2.66 4.74
N LEU A 462 -37.34 2.26 4.84
CA LEU A 462 -36.20 2.97 4.23
C LEU A 462 -36.30 2.97 2.68
N ARG A 463 -36.72 1.86 2.06
CA ARG A 463 -36.95 1.82 0.61
C ARG A 463 -37.96 2.87 0.15
N ALA A 464 -39.04 3.04 0.90
CA ALA A 464 -40.07 4.04 0.58
C ALA A 464 -39.48 5.48 0.58
N ILE A 465 -38.53 5.78 1.48
CA ILE A 465 -37.81 7.07 1.50
C ILE A 465 -36.94 7.26 0.26
N PHE A 466 -36.37 6.18 -0.27
CA PHE A 466 -35.52 6.21 -1.47
C PHE A 466 -36.30 6.27 -2.78
N ALA A 467 -37.61 6.05 -2.77
CA ALA A 467 -38.47 6.20 -3.96
C ALA A 467 -38.50 7.64 -4.52
N ALA A 468 -38.16 8.64 -3.71
CA ALA A 468 -38.00 10.02 -4.17
C ALA A 468 -36.66 10.24 -4.84
N PRO A 469 -36.53 10.92 -6.00
CA PRO A 469 -35.26 11.17 -6.66
C PRO A 469 -34.31 12.02 -5.83
N VAL A 470 -32.99 11.85 -6.04
CA VAL A 470 -31.91 12.63 -5.39
C VAL A 470 -31.46 13.74 -6.32
N GLN A 471 -31.40 14.97 -5.83
CA GLN A 471 -30.88 16.10 -6.59
C GLN A 471 -29.34 16.14 -6.51
N VAL A 472 -28.64 15.96 -7.63
CA VAL A 472 -27.17 16.00 -7.71
C VAL A 472 -26.75 16.77 -8.96
N GLY A 473 -25.88 17.75 -8.84
CA GLY A 473 -25.34 18.51 -9.97
C GLY A 473 -26.41 19.22 -10.83
N GLY A 474 -27.57 19.55 -10.23
CA GLY A 474 -28.69 20.15 -10.95
C GLY A 474 -29.62 19.14 -11.64
N PHE A 475 -29.33 17.84 -11.56
CA PHE A 475 -30.14 16.76 -12.11
C PHE A 475 -30.89 16.01 -11.02
N SER A 476 -32.07 15.53 -11.38
CA SER A 476 -32.87 14.63 -10.55
C SER A 476 -32.49 13.19 -10.92
N VAL A 477 -31.87 12.46 -9.98
CA VAL A 477 -31.42 11.09 -10.20
C VAL A 477 -32.30 10.13 -9.41
N ASP A 478 -32.84 9.15 -10.11
CA ASP A 478 -33.57 8.05 -9.48
C ASP A 478 -32.58 7.05 -8.90
N VAL A 479 -32.81 6.62 -7.65
CA VAL A 479 -31.87 5.78 -6.90
C VAL A 479 -32.61 4.57 -6.35
N GLY A 480 -32.40 3.43 -6.98
CA GLY A 480 -32.80 2.16 -6.42
C GLY A 480 -31.92 1.72 -5.26
N ILE A 481 -32.51 1.21 -4.20
CA ILE A 481 -31.78 0.65 -3.05
C ILE A 481 -32.35 -0.72 -2.68
N THR A 482 -31.46 -1.66 -2.44
CA THR A 482 -31.79 -3.02 -1.99
C THR A 482 -30.89 -3.39 -0.82
N PHE A 483 -31.27 -4.38 -0.01
CA PHE A 483 -30.58 -4.65 1.23
C PHE A 483 -30.23 -6.13 1.40
N GLY A 484 -28.98 -6.39 1.88
CA GLY A 484 -28.58 -7.69 2.39
C GLY A 484 -28.42 -7.64 3.92
N ILE A 485 -28.94 -8.63 4.59
CA ILE A 485 -28.92 -8.76 6.06
C ILE A 485 -28.13 -10.00 6.41
N ALA A 486 -27.16 -9.90 7.31
CA ALA A 486 -26.52 -11.07 7.93
C ALA A 486 -27.16 -11.42 9.27
N SER A 487 -27.30 -12.71 9.51
CA SER A 487 -27.81 -13.26 10.77
C SER A 487 -26.93 -12.89 11.99
N ILE A 488 -27.48 -13.07 13.19
CA ILE A 488 -26.85 -12.71 14.46
C ILE A 488 -25.65 -13.61 14.76
N GLU A 489 -25.64 -14.84 14.25
CA GLU A 489 -24.62 -15.84 14.54
C GLU A 489 -23.38 -15.72 13.63
N GLY A 490 -22.21 -15.93 14.19
CA GLY A 490 -20.94 -16.02 13.45
C GLY A 490 -19.92 -14.92 13.75
N ASP A 491 -18.72 -15.10 13.22
CA ASP A 491 -17.61 -14.15 13.34
C ASP A 491 -17.88 -12.88 12.53
N PRO A 492 -17.62 -11.67 13.05
CA PRO A 492 -17.90 -10.40 12.37
C PRO A 492 -17.40 -10.30 10.92
N PRO A 493 -16.19 -10.76 10.54
CA PRO A 493 -15.78 -10.79 9.13
C PRO A 493 -16.66 -11.65 8.24
N ALA A 494 -17.04 -12.85 8.71
CA ALA A 494 -17.89 -13.77 7.96
C ALA A 494 -19.31 -13.18 7.79
N ARG A 495 -19.87 -12.61 8.85
CA ARG A 495 -21.17 -11.92 8.84
C ARG A 495 -21.20 -10.74 7.88
N LEU A 496 -20.14 -9.92 7.88
CA LEU A 496 -20.03 -8.80 6.95
C LEU A 496 -19.97 -9.28 5.50
N ALA A 497 -19.18 -10.31 5.22
CA ALA A 497 -19.08 -10.90 3.89
C ALA A 497 -20.43 -11.51 3.43
N ALA A 498 -21.12 -12.19 4.33
CA ALA A 498 -22.46 -12.76 4.05
C ALA A 498 -23.49 -11.66 3.75
N ALA A 499 -23.51 -10.57 4.51
CA ALA A 499 -24.39 -9.43 4.25
C ALA A 499 -24.10 -8.76 2.89
N VAL A 500 -22.81 -8.63 2.51
CA VAL A 500 -22.43 -8.11 1.19
C VAL A 500 -22.89 -9.06 0.08
N ALA A 501 -22.68 -10.36 0.23
CA ALA A 501 -23.12 -11.36 -0.74
C ALA A 501 -24.64 -11.34 -0.91
N ALA A 502 -25.40 -11.32 0.19
CA ALA A 502 -26.86 -11.20 0.15
C ALA A 502 -27.30 -9.91 -0.56
N ALA A 503 -26.63 -8.78 -0.29
CA ALA A 503 -26.94 -7.52 -0.98
C ALA A 503 -26.66 -7.59 -2.50
N GLU A 504 -25.66 -8.36 -2.94
CA GLU A 504 -25.38 -8.55 -4.37
C GLU A 504 -26.43 -9.40 -5.08
N GLU A 505 -27.08 -10.30 -4.37
CA GLU A 505 -28.16 -11.17 -4.90
C GLU A 505 -29.51 -10.46 -4.96
N THR A 506 -29.65 -9.26 -4.39
CA THR A 506 -30.90 -8.52 -4.39
C THR A 506 -31.24 -7.91 -5.74
N SER A 507 -32.54 -7.84 -6.01
CA SER A 507 -33.17 -7.19 -7.18
C SER A 507 -34.29 -6.27 -6.73
N GLU A 508 -34.41 -5.08 -7.32
CA GLU A 508 -35.50 -4.15 -6.96
C GLU A 508 -36.89 -4.70 -7.19
N ALA A 509 -37.07 -5.50 -8.24
CA ALA A 509 -38.36 -5.99 -8.68
C ALA A 509 -38.84 -7.27 -7.97
N HIS A 510 -37.91 -8.17 -7.62
CA HIS A 510 -38.25 -9.52 -7.18
C HIS A 510 -37.81 -9.86 -5.77
N ASN A 511 -36.64 -9.38 -5.34
CA ASN A 511 -36.11 -9.68 -4.03
C ASN A 511 -35.33 -8.47 -3.50
N PRO A 512 -35.97 -7.41 -3.00
CA PRO A 512 -35.29 -6.18 -2.57
C PRO A 512 -34.54 -6.31 -1.24
N ILE A 513 -34.88 -7.31 -0.42
CA ILE A 513 -34.22 -7.57 0.88
C ILE A 513 -33.88 -9.06 0.93
N ALA A 514 -32.60 -9.39 0.99
CA ALA A 514 -32.14 -10.76 1.12
C ALA A 514 -31.49 -10.99 2.50
N ILE A 515 -31.86 -12.08 3.14
CA ILE A 515 -31.28 -12.49 4.42
C ILE A 515 -30.24 -13.57 4.11
N ALA A 516 -28.97 -13.31 4.49
CA ALA A 516 -27.92 -14.31 4.38
C ALA A 516 -28.16 -15.40 5.43
N GLU A 517 -28.42 -16.61 4.99
CA GLU A 517 -28.21 -17.77 5.84
C GLU A 517 -26.72 -17.87 6.18
N THR A 518 -26.38 -18.24 7.42
CA THR A 518 -25.00 -18.32 7.91
C THR A 518 -24.20 -19.35 7.12
N GLY A 519 -23.64 -18.92 5.98
CA GLY A 519 -22.62 -19.63 5.23
C GLY A 519 -21.23 -19.24 5.76
N SER A 520 -20.43 -20.24 6.05
CA SER A 520 -19.05 -20.01 6.51
C SER A 520 -18.21 -19.32 5.43
N GLN A 521 -17.12 -18.69 5.80
CA GLN A 521 -16.11 -18.16 4.86
C GLN A 521 -15.65 -19.23 3.83
N SER A 522 -15.86 -20.53 4.16
CA SER A 522 -15.64 -21.67 3.25
C SER A 522 -16.61 -21.66 2.07
N ASP A 523 -17.83 -21.12 2.21
CA ASP A 523 -18.83 -21.18 1.13
C ASP A 523 -18.60 -20.13 0.04
N LEU A 524 -18.13 -18.94 0.40
CA LEU A 524 -17.67 -17.93 -0.57
C LEU A 524 -16.46 -18.40 -1.38
N LEU A 525 -15.50 -19.01 -0.71
CA LEU A 525 -14.36 -19.63 -1.38
C LEU A 525 -14.79 -20.83 -2.24
N TRP A 526 -15.83 -21.54 -1.80
CA TRP A 526 -16.44 -22.62 -2.55
C TRP A 526 -17.12 -22.13 -3.81
N ASP A 527 -17.90 -21.06 -3.80
CA ASP A 527 -18.55 -20.50 -4.98
C ASP A 527 -17.55 -20.06 -6.05
N ILE A 528 -16.43 -19.47 -5.62
CA ILE A 528 -15.32 -19.14 -6.52
C ILE A 528 -14.66 -20.43 -7.08
N SER A 529 -14.49 -21.43 -6.25
CA SER A 529 -13.94 -22.74 -6.64
C SER A 529 -14.91 -23.49 -7.56
N LEU A 530 -16.21 -23.44 -7.28
CA LEU A 530 -17.26 -24.05 -8.08
C LEU A 530 -17.22 -23.57 -9.54
N ARG A 531 -17.09 -22.25 -9.74
CA ARG A 531 -16.98 -21.65 -11.09
C ARG A 531 -15.77 -22.20 -11.87
N ALA A 532 -14.64 -22.40 -11.17
CA ALA A 532 -13.44 -22.94 -11.80
C ALA A 532 -13.58 -24.42 -12.17
N ARG A 533 -14.42 -25.17 -11.46
CA ARG A 533 -14.59 -26.62 -11.63
C ARG A 533 -15.69 -27.04 -12.60
N ILE A 534 -16.54 -26.11 -13.08
CA ILE A 534 -17.69 -26.45 -13.93
C ILE A 534 -17.28 -27.30 -15.15
N ASP A 535 -16.24 -26.89 -15.85
CA ASP A 535 -15.76 -27.60 -17.05
C ASP A 535 -15.21 -29.00 -16.68
N GLU A 536 -14.43 -29.10 -15.60
CA GLU A 536 -13.90 -30.37 -15.09
C GLU A 536 -15.02 -31.33 -14.63
N ALA A 537 -16.04 -30.79 -13.96
CA ALA A 537 -17.18 -31.57 -13.48
C ALA A 537 -18.05 -32.14 -14.62
N MET A 538 -18.16 -31.41 -15.74
CA MET A 538 -18.82 -31.95 -16.96
C MET A 538 -18.00 -33.08 -17.55
N GLU A 539 -16.68 -32.93 -17.66
CA GLU A 539 -15.78 -33.97 -18.20
C GLU A 539 -15.73 -35.20 -17.29
N ALA A 540 -15.73 -35.02 -15.99
CA ALA A 540 -15.70 -36.08 -14.98
C ALA A 540 -17.04 -36.82 -14.83
N GLY A 541 -18.13 -36.31 -15.45
CA GLY A 541 -19.48 -36.90 -15.31
C GLY A 541 -20.12 -36.61 -13.95
N GLU A 542 -19.59 -35.65 -13.18
CA GLU A 542 -20.23 -35.17 -11.94
C GLU A 542 -21.51 -34.41 -12.24
N ILE A 543 -21.56 -33.72 -13.41
CA ILE A 543 -22.74 -33.08 -13.95
C ILE A 543 -23.37 -34.06 -14.92
N TYR A 544 -24.64 -34.39 -14.70
CA TYR A 544 -25.36 -35.39 -15.48
C TYR A 544 -26.82 -35.02 -15.58
N CYS A 545 -27.56 -35.72 -16.49
CA CYS A 545 -28.99 -35.54 -16.64
C CYS A 545 -29.77 -36.66 -15.97
N VAL A 546 -30.86 -36.30 -15.32
CA VAL A 546 -31.96 -37.20 -14.95
C VAL A 546 -33.20 -36.82 -15.73
N TYR A 547 -34.16 -37.69 -15.85
CA TYR A 547 -35.31 -37.58 -16.79
C TYR A 547 -36.59 -37.73 -16.05
N GLN A 548 -37.55 -36.79 -16.24
CA GLN A 548 -38.85 -36.84 -15.64
C GLN A 548 -39.92 -37.09 -16.71
N PRO A 549 -40.75 -38.16 -16.57
CA PRO A 549 -41.77 -38.49 -17.55
C PRO A 549 -42.89 -37.47 -17.59
N GLN A 550 -43.35 -37.20 -18.82
CA GLN A 550 -44.58 -36.48 -19.16
C GLN A 550 -45.62 -37.46 -19.68
N ILE A 551 -46.83 -37.40 -19.12
CA ILE A 551 -47.87 -38.38 -19.35
C ILE A 551 -49.01 -37.71 -20.11
N ASP A 552 -49.44 -38.30 -21.18
CA ASP A 552 -50.70 -37.95 -21.86
C ASP A 552 -51.88 -38.51 -21.08
N LEU A 553 -52.77 -37.61 -20.69
CA LEU A 553 -53.93 -37.96 -19.85
C LEU A 553 -54.96 -38.83 -20.56
N ASN A 554 -55.09 -38.79 -21.89
CA ASN A 554 -55.97 -39.58 -22.66
C ASN A 554 -55.50 -41.02 -22.82
N SER A 555 -54.33 -41.22 -23.31
CA SER A 555 -53.71 -42.54 -23.57
C SER A 555 -53.08 -43.19 -22.33
N LYS A 556 -52.84 -42.42 -21.22
CA LYS A 556 -52.09 -42.84 -20.01
C LYS A 556 -50.72 -43.39 -20.32
N SER A 557 -50.09 -42.93 -21.40
CA SER A 557 -48.77 -43.34 -21.84
C SER A 557 -47.76 -42.23 -21.65
N ILE A 558 -46.48 -42.59 -21.57
CA ILE A 558 -45.36 -41.64 -21.55
C ILE A 558 -45.22 -41.08 -22.97
N VAL A 559 -45.40 -39.78 -23.15
CA VAL A 559 -45.29 -39.08 -24.44
C VAL A 559 -44.07 -38.22 -24.55
N GLY A 560 -43.51 -37.84 -23.41
CA GLY A 560 -42.29 -37.03 -23.33
C GLY A 560 -41.52 -37.27 -22.05
N VAL A 561 -40.33 -36.73 -22.01
CA VAL A 561 -39.49 -36.64 -20.80
C VAL A 561 -38.78 -35.31 -20.77
N GLU A 562 -38.66 -34.71 -19.59
CA GLU A 562 -37.84 -33.52 -19.35
C GLU A 562 -36.48 -33.93 -18.83
N ALA A 563 -35.41 -33.44 -19.47
CA ALA A 563 -34.04 -33.61 -19.05
C ALA A 563 -33.64 -32.55 -18.03
N LEU A 564 -33.40 -32.98 -16.81
CA LEU A 564 -33.09 -32.13 -15.67
C LEU A 564 -31.64 -32.33 -15.28
N VAL A 565 -30.81 -31.28 -15.38
CA VAL A 565 -29.41 -31.35 -15.01
C VAL A 565 -29.22 -31.48 -13.50
N ARG A 566 -28.25 -32.28 -13.08
CA ARG A 566 -27.88 -32.50 -11.69
C ARG A 566 -26.37 -32.44 -11.57
N TRP A 567 -25.88 -31.99 -10.44
CA TRP A 567 -24.44 -32.02 -10.10
C TRP A 567 -24.27 -32.75 -8.78
N HIS A 568 -23.42 -33.76 -8.78
CA HIS A 568 -23.02 -34.47 -7.58
C HIS A 568 -21.50 -34.29 -7.40
N ASP A 569 -21.12 -33.41 -6.49
CA ASP A 569 -19.73 -33.17 -6.13
C ASP A 569 -19.24 -34.29 -5.19
N PRO A 570 -18.07 -34.91 -5.45
CA PRO A 570 -17.56 -36.00 -4.61
C PRO A 570 -17.32 -35.62 -3.14
N ALA A 571 -17.03 -34.35 -2.86
CA ALA A 571 -16.73 -33.86 -1.51
C ALA A 571 -17.95 -33.36 -0.75
N ARG A 572 -18.93 -32.77 -1.44
CA ARG A 572 -20.11 -32.11 -0.82
C ARG A 572 -21.46 -32.75 -1.16
N GLY A 573 -21.49 -33.74 -2.05
CA GLY A 573 -22.71 -34.40 -2.47
C GLY A 573 -23.51 -33.59 -3.50
N PHE A 574 -24.85 -33.58 -3.39
CA PHE A 574 -25.71 -32.90 -4.37
C PHE A 574 -25.64 -31.38 -4.25
N ILE A 575 -25.35 -30.72 -5.37
CA ILE A 575 -25.39 -29.27 -5.52
C ILE A 575 -26.74 -28.88 -6.16
N SER A 576 -27.44 -27.91 -5.56
CA SER A 576 -28.72 -27.44 -6.08
C SER A 576 -28.57 -26.93 -7.52
N PRO A 577 -29.46 -27.35 -8.46
CA PRO A 577 -29.43 -26.86 -9.83
C PRO A 577 -29.52 -25.34 -9.94
N MET A 578 -30.39 -24.71 -9.17
CA MET A 578 -30.55 -23.26 -9.14
C MET A 578 -29.25 -22.58 -8.78
N HIS A 579 -28.50 -23.11 -7.80
CA HIS A 579 -27.24 -22.54 -7.35
C HIS A 579 -26.13 -22.65 -8.41
N PHE A 580 -25.89 -23.85 -8.96
CA PHE A 580 -24.79 -23.99 -9.91
C PHE A 580 -25.08 -23.39 -11.28
N ILE A 581 -26.36 -23.37 -11.72
CA ILE A 581 -26.75 -22.67 -12.95
C ILE A 581 -26.48 -21.19 -12.85
N GLN A 582 -26.81 -20.53 -11.72
CA GLN A 582 -26.44 -19.13 -11.48
C GLN A 582 -24.91 -18.92 -11.51
N GLN A 583 -24.13 -19.87 -10.96
CA GLN A 583 -22.68 -19.78 -11.02
C GLN A 583 -22.17 -19.96 -12.46
N CYS A 584 -22.81 -20.82 -13.27
CA CYS A 584 -22.51 -20.95 -14.71
C CYS A 584 -22.80 -19.66 -15.48
N GLU A 585 -23.92 -19.00 -15.20
CA GLU A 585 -24.27 -17.69 -15.79
C GLU A 585 -23.23 -16.61 -15.42
N LYS A 586 -22.92 -16.47 -14.13
CA LYS A 586 -21.90 -15.54 -13.63
C LYS A 586 -20.49 -15.82 -14.20
N ALA A 587 -20.20 -17.07 -14.53
CA ALA A 587 -18.93 -17.49 -15.13
C ALA A 587 -18.90 -17.40 -16.68
N GLY A 588 -20.03 -17.07 -17.32
CA GLY A 588 -20.17 -17.07 -18.78
C GLY A 588 -20.06 -18.47 -19.41
N ARG A 589 -20.43 -19.52 -18.65
CA ARG A 589 -20.31 -20.94 -19.06
C ARG A 589 -21.63 -21.55 -19.57
N MET A 590 -22.67 -20.76 -19.67
CA MET A 590 -23.98 -21.27 -20.08
C MET A 590 -23.99 -21.93 -21.46
N GLU A 591 -23.22 -21.44 -22.42
CA GLU A 591 -23.08 -22.09 -23.72
C GLU A 591 -22.50 -23.52 -23.60
N HIS A 592 -21.46 -23.71 -22.77
CA HIS A 592 -20.85 -25.03 -22.54
C HIS A 592 -21.82 -25.99 -21.85
N LEU A 593 -22.49 -25.53 -20.78
CA LEU A 593 -23.45 -26.34 -20.06
C LEU A 593 -24.65 -26.73 -20.98
N THR A 594 -25.17 -25.78 -21.75
CA THR A 594 -26.29 -26.03 -22.67
C THR A 594 -25.93 -27.05 -23.77
N ARG A 595 -24.75 -26.94 -24.35
CA ARG A 595 -24.23 -27.88 -25.33
C ARG A 595 -24.10 -29.30 -24.72
N TYR A 596 -23.57 -29.41 -23.52
CA TYR A 596 -23.42 -30.67 -22.80
C TYR A 596 -24.79 -31.31 -22.51
N VAL A 597 -25.75 -30.53 -21.99
CA VAL A 597 -27.07 -31.02 -21.66
C VAL A 597 -27.82 -31.44 -22.93
N LEU A 598 -27.79 -30.64 -24.01
CA LEU A 598 -28.40 -30.98 -25.30
C LEU A 598 -27.82 -32.30 -25.89
N GLN A 599 -26.49 -32.46 -25.86
CA GLN A 599 -25.89 -33.71 -26.35
C GLN A 599 -26.32 -34.92 -25.51
N SER A 600 -26.33 -34.75 -24.18
CA SER A 600 -26.74 -35.82 -23.27
C SER A 600 -28.20 -36.18 -23.44
N ALA A 601 -29.09 -35.18 -23.49
CA ALA A 601 -30.54 -35.38 -23.68
C ALA A 601 -30.86 -35.98 -25.05
N CYS A 602 -30.30 -35.43 -26.14
CA CYS A 602 -30.53 -35.97 -27.50
C CYS A 602 -30.00 -37.40 -27.65
N SER A 603 -28.85 -37.75 -27.03
CA SER A 603 -28.34 -39.11 -27.03
C SER A 603 -29.25 -40.09 -26.30
N ALA A 604 -29.78 -39.66 -25.14
CA ALA A 604 -30.78 -40.45 -24.40
C ALA A 604 -32.09 -40.60 -25.19
N GLY A 605 -32.57 -39.53 -25.82
CA GLY A 605 -33.77 -39.57 -26.70
C GLY A 605 -33.58 -40.52 -27.88
N GLN A 606 -32.42 -40.48 -28.53
CA GLN A 606 -32.11 -41.40 -29.63
C GLN A 606 -32.08 -42.87 -29.17
N LEU A 607 -31.54 -43.14 -27.97
CA LEU A 607 -31.53 -44.49 -27.39
C LEU A 607 -32.98 -44.97 -27.10
N LEU A 608 -33.86 -44.11 -26.59
CA LEU A 608 -35.27 -44.39 -26.37
C LEU A 608 -35.97 -44.69 -27.68
N HIS A 609 -35.78 -43.93 -28.76
CA HIS A 609 -36.33 -44.14 -30.08
C HIS A 609 -35.84 -45.48 -30.66
N PHE A 610 -34.54 -45.78 -30.48
CA PHE A 610 -33.98 -47.09 -30.93
C PHE A 610 -34.64 -48.29 -30.21
N ARG A 611 -35.04 -48.08 -28.94
CA ARG A 611 -35.78 -49.08 -28.15
C ARG A 611 -37.30 -49.10 -28.46
N GLY A 612 -37.72 -48.39 -29.48
CA GLY A 612 -39.09 -48.33 -29.92
C GLY A 612 -40.02 -47.37 -29.20
N ARG A 613 -39.45 -46.55 -28.29
CA ARG A 613 -40.19 -45.50 -27.55
C ARG A 613 -40.01 -44.17 -28.26
N LYS A 614 -40.91 -43.80 -29.14
CA LYS A 614 -40.88 -42.49 -29.82
C LYS A 614 -41.57 -41.42 -28.95
N ILE A 615 -40.81 -40.88 -28.01
CA ILE A 615 -41.25 -39.84 -27.08
C ILE A 615 -40.48 -38.56 -27.30
N SER A 616 -41.01 -37.41 -26.88
CA SER A 616 -40.33 -36.14 -26.93
C SER A 616 -39.31 -36.02 -25.81
N MET A 617 -38.28 -35.18 -26.04
CA MET A 617 -37.23 -34.85 -25.08
C MET A 617 -37.26 -33.34 -24.88
N ALA A 618 -37.59 -32.90 -23.67
CA ALA A 618 -37.60 -31.49 -23.31
C ALA A 618 -36.28 -31.09 -22.63
N VAL A 619 -35.75 -29.93 -22.97
CA VAL A 619 -34.50 -29.38 -22.46
C VAL A 619 -34.65 -27.90 -22.17
N ASN A 620 -34.32 -27.52 -20.94
CA ASN A 620 -34.33 -26.13 -20.48
C ASN A 620 -33.16 -25.31 -21.11
N ILE A 621 -33.51 -24.12 -21.64
CA ILE A 621 -32.59 -23.18 -22.26
C ILE A 621 -32.61 -21.88 -21.45
N SER A 622 -31.41 -21.40 -21.05
CA SER A 622 -31.30 -20.08 -20.39
C SER A 622 -31.68 -18.97 -21.38
N ALA A 623 -32.50 -18.05 -20.93
CA ALA A 623 -32.90 -16.87 -21.68
C ALA A 623 -31.75 -15.97 -22.11
N THR A 624 -30.63 -16.01 -21.39
CA THR A 624 -29.43 -15.28 -21.79
C THR A 624 -28.90 -15.72 -23.16
N LEU A 625 -29.19 -16.94 -23.58
CA LEU A 625 -28.84 -17.49 -24.90
C LEU A 625 -29.79 -17.13 -26.02
N LEU A 626 -31.04 -16.70 -25.70
CA LEU A 626 -32.03 -16.26 -26.73
C LEU A 626 -31.71 -14.86 -27.30
N GLY A 627 -30.73 -14.18 -26.78
CA GLY A 627 -30.15 -12.96 -27.38
C GLY A 627 -29.01 -13.25 -28.37
N ASP A 628 -28.65 -14.52 -28.62
CA ASP A 628 -27.48 -14.90 -29.40
C ASP A 628 -27.85 -15.96 -30.48
N MET A 629 -27.71 -15.58 -31.75
CA MET A 629 -27.98 -16.44 -32.90
C MET A 629 -27.18 -17.77 -32.90
N ARG A 630 -26.11 -17.86 -32.12
CA ARG A 630 -25.30 -19.06 -32.00
C ARG A 630 -26.04 -20.26 -31.41
N ILE A 631 -27.12 -20.04 -30.67
CA ILE A 631 -27.91 -21.13 -30.07
C ILE A 631 -28.48 -22.08 -31.12
N ALA A 632 -28.96 -21.57 -32.27
CA ALA A 632 -29.45 -22.40 -33.36
C ALA A 632 -28.36 -23.34 -33.92
N GLY A 633 -27.13 -22.84 -33.99
CA GLY A 633 -25.94 -23.67 -34.36
C GLY A 633 -25.63 -24.76 -33.33
N ILE A 634 -25.73 -24.47 -32.04
CA ILE A 634 -25.48 -25.42 -30.95
C ILE A 634 -26.54 -26.56 -31.03
N VAL A 635 -27.82 -26.21 -31.17
CA VAL A 635 -28.90 -27.19 -31.30
C VAL A 635 -28.71 -28.05 -32.54
N ARG A 636 -28.43 -27.46 -33.70
CA ARG A 636 -28.22 -28.16 -34.96
C ARG A 636 -27.03 -29.17 -34.83
N ASN A 637 -25.93 -28.75 -34.21
CA ASN A 637 -24.78 -29.62 -34.00
C ASN A 637 -25.11 -30.79 -33.05
N ALA A 638 -25.85 -30.55 -31.97
CA ALA A 638 -26.26 -31.62 -31.05
C ALA A 638 -27.18 -32.65 -31.74
N LEU A 639 -28.14 -32.21 -32.52
CA LEU A 639 -29.05 -33.09 -33.29
C LEU A 639 -28.29 -33.90 -34.35
N GLN A 640 -27.37 -33.29 -35.08
CA GLN A 640 -26.52 -33.97 -36.06
C GLN A 640 -25.60 -35.02 -35.44
N ALA A 641 -24.92 -34.66 -34.33
CA ALA A 641 -24.01 -35.54 -33.62
C ALA A 641 -24.75 -36.79 -33.05
N THR A 642 -25.96 -36.64 -32.59
CA THR A 642 -26.73 -37.71 -31.94
C THR A 642 -27.69 -38.40 -32.89
N ARG A 643 -27.98 -37.83 -34.07
CA ARG A 643 -28.99 -38.28 -35.03
C ARG A 643 -30.39 -38.36 -34.43
N PHE A 644 -30.66 -37.54 -33.42
CA PHE A 644 -32.01 -37.46 -32.82
C PHE A 644 -32.97 -36.70 -33.73
N ASP A 645 -34.23 -37.12 -33.80
CA ASP A 645 -35.23 -36.49 -34.64
C ASP A 645 -35.54 -35.07 -34.10
N PRO A 646 -35.28 -34.00 -34.89
CA PRO A 646 -35.58 -32.61 -34.44
C PRO A 646 -37.00 -32.43 -33.95
N ARG A 647 -37.99 -33.09 -34.55
CA ARG A 647 -39.39 -32.98 -34.18
C ARG A 647 -39.73 -33.52 -32.79
N SER A 648 -38.83 -34.32 -32.24
CA SER A 648 -38.95 -34.88 -30.90
C SER A 648 -38.19 -34.11 -29.85
N LEU A 649 -37.45 -33.04 -30.21
CA LEU A 649 -36.78 -32.12 -29.26
C LEU A 649 -37.71 -30.95 -28.96
N VAL A 650 -37.93 -30.68 -27.66
CA VAL A 650 -38.62 -29.52 -27.14
C VAL A 650 -37.62 -28.66 -26.37
N LEU A 651 -37.53 -27.38 -26.67
CA LEU A 651 -36.71 -26.43 -25.93
C LEU A 651 -37.59 -25.60 -25.01
N GLU A 652 -37.34 -25.68 -23.72
CA GLU A 652 -38.13 -25.00 -22.70
C GLU A 652 -37.50 -23.66 -22.35
N ILE A 653 -38.29 -22.59 -22.31
CA ILE A 653 -37.88 -21.24 -22.02
C ILE A 653 -38.72 -20.73 -20.87
N THR A 654 -38.10 -20.34 -19.73
CA THR A 654 -38.83 -19.84 -18.56
C THR A 654 -39.45 -18.46 -18.82
N GLU A 655 -40.65 -18.22 -18.32
CA GLU A 655 -41.35 -16.93 -18.41
C GLU A 655 -40.59 -15.77 -17.79
N THR A 656 -39.94 -16.00 -16.64
CA THR A 656 -39.18 -14.99 -15.88
C THR A 656 -37.92 -14.53 -16.59
N ALA A 657 -37.58 -15.14 -17.72
CA ALA A 657 -36.49 -14.78 -18.58
C ALA A 657 -36.68 -13.36 -19.14
N ARG A 658 -35.87 -12.41 -18.70
CA ARG A 658 -35.83 -11.07 -19.30
C ARG A 658 -35.32 -11.16 -20.74
N ILE A 659 -36.24 -11.34 -21.69
CA ILE A 659 -35.92 -11.20 -23.11
C ILE A 659 -35.74 -9.70 -23.35
N SER A 660 -34.51 -9.28 -23.54
CA SER A 660 -34.13 -7.85 -23.70
C SER A 660 -34.60 -7.28 -25.05
N ASP A 661 -34.85 -8.14 -26.05
CA ASP A 661 -35.32 -7.78 -27.38
C ASP A 661 -36.17 -8.93 -27.94
N HIS A 662 -37.49 -8.73 -27.94
CA HIS A 662 -38.45 -9.71 -28.42
C HIS A 662 -38.32 -9.99 -29.93
N THR A 663 -37.85 -9.01 -30.72
CA THR A 663 -37.66 -9.17 -32.16
C THR A 663 -36.53 -10.15 -32.45
N VAL A 664 -35.41 -10.02 -31.70
CA VAL A 664 -34.27 -10.93 -31.82
C VAL A 664 -34.64 -12.33 -31.36
N ALA A 665 -35.37 -12.44 -30.24
CA ALA A 665 -35.81 -13.71 -29.71
C ALA A 665 -36.76 -14.42 -30.68
N ALA A 666 -37.72 -13.70 -31.28
CA ALA A 666 -38.61 -14.24 -32.29
C ALA A 666 -37.83 -14.80 -33.50
N SER A 667 -36.87 -14.08 -34.01
CA SER A 667 -36.00 -14.53 -35.11
C SER A 667 -35.22 -15.81 -34.76
N ILE A 668 -34.71 -15.92 -33.53
CA ILE A 668 -34.01 -17.13 -33.07
C ILE A 668 -34.99 -18.30 -32.94
N ILE A 669 -36.18 -18.07 -32.39
CA ILE A 669 -37.21 -19.10 -32.26
C ILE A 669 -37.64 -19.59 -33.64
N GLU A 670 -37.82 -18.70 -34.62
CA GLU A 670 -38.13 -19.08 -36.00
C GLU A 670 -37.02 -19.94 -36.63
N GLU A 671 -35.74 -19.58 -36.41
CA GLU A 671 -34.62 -20.39 -36.91
C GLU A 671 -34.59 -21.78 -36.26
N LEU A 672 -34.85 -21.87 -34.95
CA LEU A 672 -34.99 -23.14 -34.24
C LEU A 672 -36.15 -23.99 -34.76
N LYS A 673 -37.29 -23.38 -35.01
CA LYS A 673 -38.48 -24.06 -35.61
C LYS A 673 -38.19 -24.51 -37.04
N ALA A 674 -37.41 -23.76 -37.81
CA ALA A 674 -36.96 -24.16 -39.14
C ALA A 674 -36.04 -25.40 -39.12
N ILE A 675 -35.30 -25.67 -38.03
CA ILE A 675 -34.57 -26.92 -37.81
C ILE A 675 -35.55 -28.08 -37.53
N GLY A 676 -36.77 -27.80 -37.08
CA GLY A 676 -37.81 -28.75 -36.77
C GLY A 676 -38.03 -29.01 -35.28
N VAL A 677 -37.36 -28.28 -34.38
CA VAL A 677 -37.59 -28.39 -32.94
C VAL A 677 -38.85 -27.67 -32.50
N LYS A 678 -39.43 -28.07 -31.37
CA LYS A 678 -40.56 -27.41 -30.74
C LYS A 678 -40.07 -26.49 -29.64
N ILE A 679 -40.84 -25.43 -29.37
CA ILE A 679 -40.55 -24.46 -28.32
C ILE A 679 -41.67 -24.49 -27.29
N SER A 680 -41.30 -24.66 -26.02
CA SER A 680 -42.21 -24.65 -24.86
C SER A 680 -41.94 -23.43 -23.97
N MET A 681 -43.04 -22.82 -23.50
CA MET A 681 -42.98 -21.77 -22.50
C MET A 681 -43.19 -22.39 -21.12
N ASP A 682 -42.21 -22.23 -20.26
CA ASP A 682 -42.15 -22.79 -18.91
C ASP A 682 -42.58 -21.80 -17.82
N ASP A 683 -43.09 -22.30 -16.67
CA ASP A 683 -43.54 -21.53 -15.50
C ASP A 683 -44.66 -20.50 -15.79
N PHE A 684 -45.55 -20.77 -16.75
CA PHE A 684 -46.56 -19.81 -17.19
C PHE A 684 -47.59 -19.44 -16.11
N GLY A 685 -47.76 -18.12 -15.92
CA GLY A 685 -48.76 -17.52 -15.04
C GLY A 685 -48.17 -16.86 -13.78
N ILE A 686 -46.86 -16.95 -13.50
CA ILE A 686 -46.23 -16.31 -12.34
C ILE A 686 -45.85 -14.87 -12.65
N GLY A 687 -45.42 -14.58 -13.87
CA GLY A 687 -44.92 -13.29 -14.27
C GLY A 687 -45.98 -12.32 -14.77
N SER A 688 -45.61 -11.03 -14.78
CA SER A 688 -46.48 -9.96 -15.29
C SER A 688 -46.49 -9.84 -16.82
N SER A 689 -45.51 -10.48 -17.50
CA SER A 689 -45.29 -10.37 -18.95
C SER A 689 -45.67 -11.63 -19.73
N SER A 690 -46.27 -12.65 -19.08
CA SER A 690 -46.61 -13.95 -19.66
C SER A 690 -47.45 -13.84 -20.92
N TYR A 691 -48.49 -13.01 -20.89
CA TYR A 691 -49.44 -12.86 -22.02
C TYR A 691 -48.81 -12.11 -23.20
N GLU A 692 -47.92 -11.17 -22.97
CA GLU A 692 -47.20 -10.44 -24.02
C GLU A 692 -46.26 -11.38 -24.79
N ALA A 693 -45.41 -12.12 -24.04
CA ALA A 693 -44.51 -13.09 -24.64
C ALA A 693 -45.23 -14.21 -25.36
N PHE A 694 -46.37 -14.70 -24.81
CA PHE A 694 -47.20 -15.69 -25.46
C PHE A 694 -47.83 -15.18 -26.77
N TYR A 695 -48.18 -13.89 -26.83
CA TYR A 695 -48.75 -13.28 -28.04
C TYR A 695 -47.71 -13.03 -29.12
N GLU A 696 -46.48 -12.63 -28.71
CA GLU A 696 -45.43 -12.22 -29.65
C GLU A 696 -44.57 -13.37 -30.17
N LEU A 697 -44.43 -14.45 -29.38
CA LEU A 697 -43.51 -15.53 -29.70
C LEU A 697 -44.26 -16.80 -30.10
N PRO A 698 -43.76 -17.53 -31.12
CA PRO A 698 -44.51 -18.69 -31.68
C PRO A 698 -44.21 -19.99 -30.92
N PHE A 699 -44.79 -20.18 -29.74
CA PHE A 699 -44.71 -21.39 -28.93
C PHE A 699 -45.53 -22.55 -29.51
N ASP A 700 -45.05 -23.78 -29.27
CA ASP A 700 -45.73 -25.04 -29.62
C ASP A 700 -46.36 -25.71 -28.38
N GLU A 701 -45.80 -25.37 -27.20
CA GLU A 701 -46.19 -25.95 -25.92
C GLU A 701 -46.19 -24.90 -24.82
N LEU A 702 -47.02 -25.09 -23.80
CA LEU A 702 -47.14 -24.22 -22.65
C LEU A 702 -47.27 -25.07 -21.39
N LYS A 703 -46.41 -24.81 -20.39
CA LYS A 703 -46.35 -25.52 -19.11
C LYS A 703 -46.96 -24.64 -18.02
N ILE A 704 -48.00 -25.18 -17.35
CA ILE A 704 -48.64 -24.48 -16.22
C ILE A 704 -47.82 -24.71 -14.98
N ASP A 705 -47.43 -23.62 -14.33
CA ASP A 705 -46.58 -23.69 -13.15
C ASP A 705 -47.18 -24.51 -12.01
N ARG A 706 -46.32 -25.23 -11.32
CA ARG A 706 -46.63 -26.09 -10.16
C ARG A 706 -47.44 -25.37 -9.09
N LEU A 707 -47.24 -24.07 -8.85
CA LEU A 707 -47.97 -23.30 -7.84
C LEU A 707 -49.49 -23.42 -8.04
N PHE A 708 -49.96 -23.30 -9.28
CA PHE A 708 -51.37 -23.37 -9.60
C PHE A 708 -51.89 -24.80 -9.59
N VAL A 709 -51.13 -25.73 -10.15
CA VAL A 709 -51.52 -27.14 -10.23
C VAL A 709 -51.65 -27.78 -8.83
N THR A 710 -50.69 -27.52 -7.94
CA THR A 710 -50.67 -28.06 -6.57
C THR A 710 -51.83 -27.51 -5.72
N ASN A 711 -52.27 -26.28 -5.97
CA ASN A 711 -53.28 -25.61 -5.18
C ASN A 711 -54.69 -25.71 -5.77
N MET A 712 -54.87 -26.15 -7.04
CA MET A 712 -56.16 -26.13 -7.73
C MET A 712 -57.30 -26.96 -7.07
N ALA A 713 -56.93 -27.98 -6.31
CA ALA A 713 -57.89 -28.80 -5.59
C ALA A 713 -58.53 -28.07 -4.39
N ARG A 714 -57.80 -27.14 -3.79
CA ARG A 714 -58.17 -26.42 -2.56
C ARG A 714 -58.55 -24.97 -2.80
N ASP A 715 -57.95 -24.33 -3.80
CA ASP A 715 -58.16 -22.92 -4.12
C ASP A 715 -58.95 -22.77 -5.45
N PRO A 716 -60.18 -22.24 -5.41
CA PRO A 716 -60.97 -21.97 -6.63
C PRO A 716 -60.31 -20.99 -7.60
N LYS A 717 -59.46 -20.06 -7.10
CA LYS A 717 -58.75 -19.12 -7.96
C LYS A 717 -57.66 -19.86 -8.76
N ALA A 718 -56.87 -20.70 -8.09
CA ALA A 718 -55.86 -21.52 -8.75
C ALA A 718 -56.52 -22.43 -9.81
N ARG A 719 -57.66 -23.05 -9.50
CA ARG A 719 -58.41 -23.86 -10.46
C ARG A 719 -58.88 -23.04 -11.65
N ALA A 720 -59.41 -21.84 -11.45
CA ALA A 720 -59.89 -20.96 -12.54
C ALA A 720 -58.71 -20.55 -13.44
N ILE A 721 -57.51 -20.31 -12.87
CA ILE A 721 -56.27 -20.02 -13.62
C ILE A 721 -55.87 -21.21 -14.49
N VAL A 722 -55.78 -22.43 -13.93
CA VAL A 722 -55.46 -23.65 -14.68
C VAL A 722 -56.43 -23.87 -15.80
N ALA A 723 -57.75 -23.70 -15.54
CA ALA A 723 -58.80 -23.86 -16.55
C ALA A 723 -58.72 -22.81 -17.67
N SER A 724 -58.38 -21.56 -17.32
CA SER A 724 -58.19 -20.49 -18.30
C SER A 724 -56.98 -20.75 -19.20
N ILE A 725 -55.87 -21.20 -18.63
CA ILE A 725 -54.63 -21.52 -19.39
C ILE A 725 -54.91 -22.72 -20.31
N ALA A 726 -55.54 -23.78 -19.82
CA ALA A 726 -55.93 -24.94 -20.63
C ALA A 726 -56.87 -24.56 -21.78
N ALA A 727 -57.84 -23.67 -21.55
CA ALA A 727 -58.73 -23.17 -22.60
C ALA A 727 -57.98 -22.35 -23.65
N MET A 728 -57.09 -21.48 -23.22
CA MET A 728 -56.21 -20.66 -24.08
C MET A 728 -55.36 -21.55 -25.00
N GLY A 729 -54.68 -22.59 -24.44
CA GLY A 729 -53.88 -23.52 -25.22
C GLY A 729 -54.72 -24.24 -26.30
N ARG A 730 -55.92 -24.69 -25.98
CA ARG A 730 -56.84 -25.32 -26.95
C ARG A 730 -57.21 -24.36 -28.09
N GLU A 731 -57.59 -23.12 -27.77
CA GLU A 731 -57.93 -22.14 -28.79
C GLU A 731 -56.74 -21.76 -29.67
N ALA A 732 -55.56 -21.66 -29.08
CA ALA A 732 -54.33 -21.38 -29.81
C ALA A 732 -53.69 -22.60 -30.51
N ARG A 733 -54.27 -23.80 -30.29
CA ARG A 733 -53.76 -25.08 -30.78
C ARG A 733 -52.30 -25.37 -30.29
N ILE A 734 -52.04 -25.06 -29.06
CA ILE A 734 -50.79 -25.28 -28.39
C ILE A 734 -50.98 -26.36 -27.32
N THR A 735 -50.05 -27.30 -27.22
CA THR A 735 -50.09 -28.37 -26.21
C THR A 735 -49.94 -27.76 -24.82
N VAL A 736 -50.77 -28.18 -23.86
CA VAL A 736 -50.67 -27.71 -22.47
C VAL A 736 -50.23 -28.84 -21.56
N VAL A 737 -49.15 -28.60 -20.81
CA VAL A 737 -48.61 -29.52 -19.81
C VAL A 737 -48.86 -28.96 -18.41
N ALA A 738 -49.55 -29.70 -17.55
CA ALA A 738 -49.73 -29.31 -16.13
C ALA A 738 -48.53 -29.85 -15.29
N GLU A 739 -47.79 -28.95 -14.62
CA GLU A 739 -46.62 -29.34 -13.86
C GLU A 739 -46.89 -29.53 -12.36
N GLY A 740 -46.03 -30.33 -11.73
CA GLY A 740 -45.96 -30.46 -10.27
C GLY A 740 -47.16 -31.16 -9.67
N LEU A 741 -47.81 -32.05 -10.40
CA LEU A 741 -48.89 -32.88 -9.83
C LEU A 741 -48.28 -33.84 -8.79
N GLU A 742 -48.64 -33.66 -7.54
CA GLU A 742 -48.18 -34.49 -6.43
C GLU A 742 -49.22 -35.53 -5.98
N ASN A 743 -50.53 -35.21 -6.07
CA ASN A 743 -51.59 -36.08 -5.62
C ASN A 743 -52.30 -36.76 -6.81
N PRO A 744 -52.25 -38.09 -6.92
CA PRO A 744 -52.93 -38.81 -8.00
C PRO A 744 -54.43 -38.57 -8.05
N GLN A 745 -55.12 -38.16 -6.95
CA GLN A 745 -56.53 -37.87 -6.92
C GLN A 745 -56.94 -36.67 -7.76
N ASP A 746 -55.98 -35.74 -8.01
CA ASP A 746 -56.24 -34.51 -8.75
C ASP A 746 -56.18 -34.72 -10.29
N ILE A 747 -55.80 -35.91 -10.74
CA ILE A 747 -55.77 -36.27 -12.16
C ILE A 747 -57.16 -36.05 -12.82
N GLY A 748 -58.20 -36.51 -12.16
CA GLY A 748 -59.60 -36.35 -12.69
C GLY A 748 -59.96 -34.87 -12.87
N LEU A 749 -59.52 -34.00 -12.03
CA LEU A 749 -59.76 -32.58 -12.13
C LEU A 749 -59.03 -31.96 -13.35
N LEU A 750 -57.76 -32.36 -13.63
CA LEU A 750 -57.05 -31.93 -14.83
C LEU A 750 -57.69 -32.43 -16.11
N GLU A 751 -58.25 -33.68 -16.10
CA GLU A 751 -59.03 -34.23 -17.23
C GLU A 751 -60.30 -33.45 -17.48
N GLU A 752 -61.04 -33.09 -16.41
CA GLU A 752 -62.28 -32.24 -16.51
C GLU A 752 -61.92 -30.83 -17.03
N ILE A 753 -60.86 -30.23 -16.62
CA ILE A 753 -60.36 -28.95 -17.12
C ILE A 753 -59.96 -29.05 -18.61
N GLY A 754 -59.56 -30.24 -19.04
CA GLY A 754 -59.12 -30.52 -20.40
C GLY A 754 -57.66 -30.25 -20.65
N CYS A 755 -56.79 -30.44 -19.65
CA CYS A 755 -55.34 -30.51 -19.86
C CYS A 755 -55.01 -31.80 -20.62
N GLU A 756 -54.09 -31.70 -21.57
CA GLU A 756 -53.67 -32.83 -22.41
C GLU A 756 -52.59 -33.68 -21.77
N GLN A 757 -51.60 -33.02 -21.17
CA GLN A 757 -50.40 -33.65 -20.60
C GLN A 757 -50.15 -33.20 -19.17
N VAL A 758 -49.46 -34.05 -18.41
CA VAL A 758 -49.17 -33.79 -17.01
C VAL A 758 -47.78 -34.34 -16.64
N GLN A 759 -47.13 -33.61 -15.78
CA GLN A 759 -45.84 -34.00 -15.18
C GLN A 759 -45.92 -33.81 -13.67
N GLY A 760 -45.36 -34.74 -12.89
CA GLY A 760 -45.28 -34.60 -11.44
C GLY A 760 -44.95 -35.87 -10.68
N PHE A 761 -44.72 -35.70 -9.37
CA PHE A 761 -44.38 -36.80 -8.48
C PHE A 761 -45.49 -37.83 -8.27
N ALA A 762 -46.73 -37.48 -8.62
CA ALA A 762 -47.81 -38.42 -8.65
C ALA A 762 -47.56 -39.61 -9.59
N PHE A 763 -46.72 -39.41 -10.62
CA PHE A 763 -46.34 -40.43 -11.58
C PHE A 763 -44.91 -40.93 -11.37
N SER A 764 -43.96 -40.03 -11.40
CA SER A 764 -42.56 -40.37 -11.21
C SER A 764 -41.72 -39.14 -10.74
N ARG A 765 -40.81 -39.38 -9.85
CA ARG A 765 -39.71 -38.44 -9.66
C ARG A 765 -38.75 -38.50 -10.86
N PRO A 766 -37.89 -37.49 -11.05
CA PRO A 766 -36.81 -37.58 -12.03
C PRO A 766 -35.96 -38.83 -11.80
N VAL A 767 -35.75 -39.64 -12.83
CA VAL A 767 -35.03 -40.93 -12.77
C VAL A 767 -33.81 -40.94 -13.69
N SER A 768 -32.84 -41.84 -13.44
CA SER A 768 -31.73 -42.09 -14.34
C SER A 768 -32.23 -42.68 -15.68
N LEU A 769 -31.41 -42.55 -16.73
CA LEU A 769 -31.72 -43.14 -18.04
C LEU A 769 -31.95 -44.63 -17.96
N SER A 770 -31.23 -45.38 -17.14
CA SER A 770 -31.43 -46.81 -16.92
C SER A 770 -32.81 -47.13 -16.39
N ASN A 771 -33.25 -46.39 -15.38
CA ASN A 771 -34.55 -46.55 -14.75
C ASN A 771 -35.68 -46.11 -15.71
N LEU A 772 -35.45 -45.04 -16.51
CA LEU A 772 -36.42 -44.59 -17.51
C LEU A 772 -36.65 -45.67 -18.58
N LEU A 773 -35.63 -46.41 -19.01
CA LEU A 773 -35.74 -47.50 -19.97
C LEU A 773 -36.60 -48.65 -19.44
N GLU A 774 -36.67 -48.88 -18.14
CA GLU A 774 -37.43 -49.94 -17.45
C GLU A 774 -38.87 -49.51 -17.09
N LEU A 775 -39.18 -48.20 -17.07
CA LEU A 775 -40.50 -47.68 -16.77
C LEU A 775 -41.52 -48.18 -17.79
N LYS A 776 -42.59 -48.75 -17.31
CA LYS A 776 -43.76 -49.21 -18.14
C LYS A 776 -44.81 -48.10 -18.21
N ASP A 777 -45.64 -48.08 -19.28
CA ASP A 777 -46.74 -47.13 -19.37
C ASP A 777 -47.75 -47.30 -18.22
N PHE A 778 -48.23 -46.19 -17.69
CA PHE A 778 -49.05 -46.15 -16.46
C PHE A 778 -50.44 -46.71 -16.63
N GLY A 779 -50.87 -46.93 -17.90
CA GLY A 779 -52.23 -47.47 -18.21
C GLY A 779 -52.46 -48.95 -17.89
N LYS A 780 -51.39 -49.71 -17.56
CA LYS A 780 -51.51 -51.18 -17.35
C LYS A 780 -51.30 -51.65 -15.91
N ASN A 781 -51.06 -50.80 -14.96
CA ASN A 781 -50.83 -51.25 -13.57
C ASN A 781 -51.36 -50.22 -12.53
N ARG A 782 -52.66 -50.25 -12.26
CA ARG A 782 -53.24 -49.56 -11.07
C ARG A 782 -52.81 -50.21 -9.73
N ALA A 783 -52.06 -51.32 -9.75
CA ALA A 783 -51.75 -52.13 -8.57
C ALA A 783 -50.33 -51.86 -7.96
N ALA A 784 -49.46 -51.06 -8.59
CA ALA A 784 -48.11 -50.86 -8.16
C ALA A 784 -47.82 -49.51 -7.46
N ALA A 785 -48.83 -48.65 -7.30
CA ALA A 785 -48.65 -47.30 -6.72
C ALA A 785 -48.56 -47.27 -5.17
N ASN A 786 -48.51 -48.43 -4.50
CA ASN A 786 -48.38 -48.54 -3.02
C ASN A 786 -47.04 -49.05 -2.54
N MET A 787 -46.01 -49.09 -3.36
CA MET A 787 -44.66 -49.47 -2.92
C MET A 787 -43.61 -48.57 -3.63
N VAL A 788 -43.35 -47.39 -3.10
CA VAL A 788 -42.03 -46.77 -2.96
C VAL A 788 -42.15 -45.54 -2.04
#